data_cb75c14a4f5de9794198335425664f8e
#
_entry.id   cb75c14a4f5de9794198335425664f8e
#
_cell.length_a   1.000
_cell.length_b   1.000
_cell.length_c   1.000
_cell.angle_alpha   90.00
_cell.angle_beta   90.00
_cell.angle_gamma   90.00
#
_symmetry.space_group_name_H-M   'P 1'
#
loop_
_entity.id
_entity.type
_entity.pdbx_description
1 polymer ?
#
loop_
_entity_poly.entity_id
_entity_poly.type
_entity_poly.pdbx_seq_one_letter_code
_entity_poly.pdbx_strand_id
1 'polypeptide(L)'
;MIAPNFPRSSIPSPAKLICLLLCFAQLATLVPQTHAQKTTAQPTLEISVGANNTLVIPKSALGKEHLLSVSRIPQALAATSTGLSGKIVRFELFADGVDLYESTEGLVVTKDLPARRLMTTFPIVEQDGTKVVIDFNRGMRRLYTDIWYDASRRFDPVGRDETLEIPQARVFSATKQDNQIVIRQSVQVRNRQFSSNLEQQFEVRYFLTPYVSGGYSGKEAPASDLRYARFFESQAQLEESTGRSSPKMARFDLSKPVVFHYSANTPADYVQAVKDGILYWNRAFGTNIVRAEKAPDGVTAPDPRYNIVQWVPWDAAGSAYADILIDPRTGESRHGQAYMTSVFALSGKARARALLRAMRDLAAEKADGKKDKHDAFGGWPATGGVCEVNMAEFAAQYAQGLQELLANDGLTDEAALLASQDYVREVVAHEVGHIMGLRHNFAGSLAATLDLKELDDWFKAYVAGDKLDAYTNRYASSSIMEYTVFKAAVQVGWFIRTQPEALPHDKAAIQWGYFNSESPREGRLLFGTDDQVGTYGDLQRFDVGADPVVAAYSQMSDNIRLLPNNVIETFIAAKAPRDPRDRVPLAEVNLWPTRDAISISGQFSSMLGWFNQNARSLRVEQPFDFIGDLNQKNRAEAHWKSLNDQVERLGGVDRAFFSFLPVDLKLDLKEAPKGVGAAEKVSATNLLARLKTLLAAPAYTNFVGLDEKRYSFTPEEKELILKRGQSLFEDLEKELVKQACVRLETVKRDLGGEVADSVAEDDITAKLEQRIIDLAKLVLTAKDDGKRLKGKVDKSIVEVLDFKYDDETRLAAAKALNDNTGSFKGWATDAKGDLNKQLKDDMEGALNIGNFKDFKDSMLSRTLREWYMKQQEILKLLPPKAGQPPK
;
A
#
# COMPACT_ATOMS: atom_id res chain seq x y z
N MET A 1 -58.57 -19.94 -37.58
CA MET A 1 -58.66 -20.98 -36.54
C MET A 1 -57.64 -22.05 -36.88
N ILE A 2 -56.42 -21.96 -36.33
CA ILE A 2 -55.38 -22.98 -36.44
C ILE A 2 -54.82 -23.16 -35.05
N ALA A 3 -55.03 -24.32 -34.47
CA ALA A 3 -54.54 -24.69 -33.12
C ALA A 3 -53.05 -25.06 -33.21
N PRO A 4 -52.20 -24.73 -32.23
CA PRO A 4 -50.81 -25.15 -32.19
C PRO A 4 -50.67 -26.55 -31.61
N ASN A 5 -49.89 -27.41 -32.32
CA ASN A 5 -49.45 -28.75 -31.92
C ASN A 5 -48.43 -28.65 -30.78
N PHE A 6 -48.76 -29.31 -29.66
CA PHE A 6 -47.77 -29.63 -28.63
C PHE A 6 -47.04 -30.93 -28.97
N PRO A 7 -45.70 -31.00 -28.82
CA PRO A 7 -45.02 -32.27 -28.99
C PRO A 7 -45.18 -33.16 -27.74
N ARG A 8 -45.47 -34.44 -27.97
CA ARG A 8 -45.59 -35.49 -26.97
C ARG A 8 -44.25 -35.70 -26.24
N SER A 9 -44.26 -35.65 -24.91
CA SER A 9 -43.17 -36.08 -24.05
C SER A 9 -42.98 -37.60 -24.15
N SER A 10 -41.81 -38.01 -24.61
CA SER A 10 -41.40 -39.40 -24.62
C SER A 10 -40.94 -39.84 -23.22
N ILE A 11 -41.58 -40.83 -22.67
CA ILE A 11 -41.20 -41.52 -21.42
C ILE A 11 -39.91 -42.27 -21.68
N PRO A 12 -38.83 -42.13 -20.88
CA PRO A 12 -37.61 -42.89 -21.08
C PRO A 12 -37.77 -44.36 -20.72
N SER A 13 -37.14 -45.22 -21.50
CA SER A 13 -37.18 -46.68 -21.34
C SER A 13 -36.60 -47.17 -20.01
N PRO A 14 -37.04 -48.31 -19.47
CA PRO A 14 -36.56 -48.85 -18.18
C PRO A 14 -35.04 -49.01 -18.06
N ALA A 15 -34.32 -49.21 -19.18
CA ALA A 15 -32.85 -49.31 -19.19
C ALA A 15 -32.10 -48.02 -18.81
N LYS A 16 -32.69 -46.83 -19.05
CA LYS A 16 -32.09 -45.54 -18.62
C LYS A 16 -32.30 -45.25 -17.12
N LEU A 17 -33.37 -45.83 -16.54
CA LEU A 17 -33.64 -45.69 -15.12
C LEU A 17 -32.67 -46.52 -14.25
N ILE A 18 -32.25 -47.71 -14.76
CA ILE A 18 -31.30 -48.60 -14.10
C ILE A 18 -29.87 -47.99 -14.12
N CYS A 19 -29.47 -47.31 -15.20
CA CYS A 19 -28.19 -46.60 -15.24
C CYS A 19 -28.14 -45.40 -14.28
N LEU A 20 -29.25 -44.65 -14.10
CA LEU A 20 -29.29 -43.53 -13.13
C LEU A 20 -29.23 -44.02 -11.69
N LEU A 21 -29.87 -45.17 -11.36
CA LEU A 21 -29.81 -45.76 -10.03
C LEU A 21 -28.44 -46.37 -9.71
N LEU A 22 -27.73 -46.93 -10.73
CA LEU A 22 -26.36 -47.42 -10.55
C LEU A 22 -25.34 -46.29 -10.41
N CYS A 23 -25.52 -45.13 -11.03
CA CYS A 23 -24.70 -43.94 -10.80
C CYS A 23 -24.89 -43.32 -9.40
N PHE A 24 -26.12 -43.36 -8.87
CA PHE A 24 -26.36 -42.90 -7.48
C PHE A 24 -25.84 -43.87 -6.42
N ALA A 25 -25.79 -45.19 -6.73
CA ALA A 25 -25.21 -46.20 -5.83
C ALA A 25 -23.67 -46.15 -5.80
N GLN A 26 -23.00 -45.65 -6.85
CA GLN A 26 -21.55 -45.44 -6.85
C GLN A 26 -21.12 -44.12 -6.21
N LEU A 27 -22.00 -43.14 -6.08
CA LEU A 27 -21.72 -41.90 -5.34
C LEU A 27 -21.89 -42.04 -3.82
N ALA A 28 -22.51 -43.10 -3.33
CA ALA A 28 -22.72 -43.35 -1.89
C ALA A 28 -21.59 -44.14 -1.20
N THR A 29 -20.52 -44.50 -1.92
CA THR A 29 -19.40 -45.31 -1.36
C THR A 29 -18.04 -44.60 -1.41
N LEU A 30 -17.99 -43.31 -1.67
CA LEU A 30 -16.84 -42.48 -1.32
C LEU A 30 -16.95 -42.06 0.14
N VAL A 31 -16.94 -43.01 1.04
CA VAL A 31 -16.52 -42.80 2.43
C VAL A 31 -15.04 -42.40 2.32
N PRO A 32 -14.63 -41.20 2.76
CA PRO A 32 -13.22 -40.95 2.88
C PRO A 32 -12.66 -42.06 3.79
N GLN A 33 -11.69 -42.81 3.32
CA GLN A 33 -10.87 -43.63 4.20
C GLN A 33 -10.26 -42.65 5.22
N THR A 34 -10.90 -42.53 6.36
CA THR A 34 -10.29 -42.00 7.54
C THR A 34 -9.11 -42.92 7.85
N HIS A 35 -7.93 -42.56 7.35
CA HIS A 35 -6.73 -43.01 8.03
C HIS A 35 -6.89 -42.53 9.47
N ALA A 36 -7.22 -43.45 10.34
CA ALA A 36 -7.15 -43.24 11.78
C ALA A 36 -5.69 -42.86 12.08
N GLN A 37 -5.38 -41.58 12.00
CA GLN A 37 -4.13 -41.05 12.53
C GLN A 37 -4.11 -41.48 14.00
N LYS A 38 -3.16 -42.29 14.38
CA LYS A 38 -2.80 -42.47 15.77
C LYS A 38 -2.51 -41.06 16.32
N THR A 39 -3.40 -40.54 17.11
CA THR A 39 -3.14 -39.38 17.94
C THR A 39 -2.01 -39.75 18.89
N THR A 40 -0.78 -39.57 18.47
CA THR A 40 0.35 -39.65 19.38
C THR A 40 0.15 -38.50 20.37
N ALA A 41 -0.06 -38.84 21.66
CA ALA A 41 -0.17 -37.88 22.73
C ALA A 41 1.00 -36.92 22.60
N GLN A 42 0.72 -35.60 22.63
CA GLN A 42 1.80 -34.62 22.56
C GLN A 42 2.78 -34.90 23.70
N PRO A 43 4.11 -34.91 23.44
CA PRO A 43 5.07 -35.15 24.48
C PRO A 43 4.96 -34.05 25.54
N THR A 44 5.09 -34.46 26.81
CA THR A 44 5.08 -33.52 27.92
C THR A 44 6.41 -32.76 27.97
N LEU A 45 6.36 -31.46 28.16
CA LEU A 45 7.54 -30.64 28.41
C LEU A 45 8.19 -31.03 29.73
N GLU A 46 9.36 -31.66 29.69
CA GLU A 46 10.12 -32.11 30.85
C GLU A 46 10.83 -30.96 31.57
N ILE A 47 11.22 -29.92 30.82
CA ILE A 47 11.89 -28.73 31.34
C ILE A 47 10.93 -27.98 32.26
N SER A 48 11.47 -27.44 33.35
CA SER A 48 10.70 -26.68 34.34
C SER A 48 11.41 -25.38 34.74
N VAL A 49 10.70 -24.51 35.45
CA VAL A 49 11.23 -23.25 35.97
C VAL A 49 11.69 -23.46 37.42
N GLY A 50 12.92 -23.04 37.68
CA GLY A 50 13.53 -23.08 38.98
C GLY A 50 13.48 -21.74 39.72
N ALA A 51 14.14 -21.65 40.86
CA ALA A 51 14.29 -20.41 41.60
C ALA A 51 14.97 -19.31 40.75
N ASN A 52 14.64 -18.05 41.03
CA ASN A 52 15.24 -16.89 40.36
C ASN A 52 15.09 -16.89 38.81
N ASN A 53 13.99 -17.47 38.31
CA ASN A 53 13.71 -17.57 36.85
C ASN A 53 14.78 -18.39 36.08
N THR A 54 15.44 -19.34 36.69
CA THR A 54 16.33 -20.32 36.08
C THR A 54 15.53 -21.39 35.34
N LEU A 55 16.15 -22.12 34.43
CA LEU A 55 15.57 -23.30 33.79
C LEU A 55 16.19 -24.55 34.34
N VAL A 56 15.36 -25.50 34.74
CA VAL A 56 15.77 -26.84 35.22
C VAL A 56 15.54 -27.82 34.07
N ILE A 57 16.62 -28.34 33.53
CA ILE A 57 16.62 -29.29 32.42
C ILE A 57 16.97 -30.67 32.95
N PRO A 58 16.03 -31.60 33.00
CA PRO A 58 16.33 -33.01 33.26
C PRO A 58 17.31 -33.55 32.22
N LYS A 59 18.27 -34.41 32.66
CA LYS A 59 19.21 -35.03 31.70
C LYS A 59 18.50 -35.86 30.64
N SER A 60 17.31 -36.35 30.91
CA SER A 60 16.43 -37.02 29.92
C SER A 60 15.90 -36.10 28.83
N ALA A 61 15.89 -34.78 29.06
CA ALA A 61 15.44 -33.78 28.07
C ALA A 61 16.57 -33.28 27.15
N LEU A 62 17.83 -33.55 27.50
CA LEU A 62 18.97 -33.22 26.68
C LEU A 62 18.93 -33.97 25.34
N GLY A 63 19.27 -33.28 24.25
CA GLY A 63 19.21 -33.83 22.90
C GLY A 63 17.80 -33.94 22.30
N LYS A 64 16.72 -33.76 23.09
CA LYS A 64 15.34 -33.69 22.56
C LYS A 64 15.08 -32.34 21.88
N GLU A 65 14.21 -32.41 20.89
CA GLU A 65 13.83 -31.21 20.13
C GLU A 65 12.72 -30.44 20.82
N HIS A 66 12.86 -29.14 20.75
CA HIS A 66 11.88 -28.16 21.23
C HIS A 66 11.63 -27.11 20.17
N LEU A 67 10.40 -26.60 20.07
CA LEU A 67 10.08 -25.41 19.28
C LEU A 67 10.30 -24.18 20.17
N LEU A 68 11.20 -23.31 19.74
CA LEU A 68 11.44 -22.00 20.32
C LEU A 68 10.82 -20.94 19.41
N SER A 69 9.76 -20.30 19.89
CA SER A 69 9.22 -19.09 19.24
C SER A 69 9.53 -17.88 20.10
N VAL A 70 9.73 -16.75 19.45
CA VAL A 70 10.19 -15.52 20.08
C VAL A 70 9.39 -14.35 19.55
N SER A 71 8.92 -13.48 20.44
CA SER A 71 8.27 -12.24 20.08
C SER A 71 8.92 -11.07 20.81
N ARG A 72 9.14 -9.97 20.08
CA ARG A 72 9.67 -8.71 20.65
C ARG A 72 8.55 -7.68 20.77
N ILE A 73 8.52 -6.96 21.85
CA ILE A 73 7.52 -5.96 22.19
C ILE A 73 8.26 -4.64 22.48
N PRO A 74 8.13 -3.61 21.63
CA PRO A 74 8.75 -2.30 21.86
C PRO A 74 8.28 -1.69 23.16
N GLN A 75 9.21 -1.06 23.93
CA GLN A 75 8.90 -0.42 25.20
C GLN A 75 8.73 1.10 25.09
N ALA A 76 9.02 1.69 23.92
CA ALA A 76 8.91 3.13 23.66
C ALA A 76 7.65 3.52 22.86
N LEU A 77 6.88 2.54 22.38
CA LEU A 77 5.72 2.72 21.52
C LEU A 77 4.53 1.94 22.06
N ALA A 78 3.42 1.91 21.35
CA ALA A 78 2.29 1.08 21.71
C ALA A 78 2.70 -0.40 21.83
N ALA A 79 2.08 -1.10 22.76
CA ALA A 79 2.38 -2.50 23.05
C ALA A 79 1.86 -3.43 21.94
N THR A 80 2.57 -3.44 20.84
CA THR A 80 2.44 -4.41 19.75
C THR A 80 3.56 -5.43 19.86
N SER A 81 3.52 -6.52 19.12
CA SER A 81 4.66 -7.43 19.06
C SER A 81 4.96 -7.85 17.64
N THR A 82 6.23 -8.17 17.39
CA THR A 82 6.67 -8.79 16.16
C THR A 82 7.27 -10.15 16.50
N GLY A 83 6.74 -11.21 15.90
CA GLY A 83 7.30 -12.54 16.01
C GLY A 83 8.61 -12.66 15.23
N LEU A 84 9.48 -13.53 15.71
CA LEU A 84 10.65 -13.99 14.98
C LEU A 84 10.37 -15.39 14.43
N SER A 85 11.09 -15.78 13.39
CA SER A 85 10.98 -17.12 12.82
C SER A 85 11.15 -18.19 13.90
N GLY A 86 10.21 -19.13 13.97
CA GLY A 86 10.29 -20.25 14.91
C GLY A 86 11.50 -21.13 14.60
N LYS A 87 12.16 -21.60 15.66
CA LYS A 87 13.34 -22.46 15.54
C LYS A 87 13.15 -23.75 16.29
N ILE A 88 13.54 -24.85 15.66
CA ILE A 88 13.62 -26.15 16.35
C ILE A 88 15.00 -26.21 16.98
N VAL A 89 15.05 -26.40 18.29
CA VAL A 89 16.28 -26.32 19.07
C VAL A 89 16.49 -27.56 19.94
N ARG A 90 17.79 -27.82 20.29
CA ARG A 90 18.20 -28.89 21.20
C ARG A 90 19.15 -28.31 22.25
N PHE A 91 19.02 -28.80 23.51
CA PHE A 91 19.96 -28.50 24.58
C PHE A 91 20.98 -29.64 24.65
N GLU A 92 22.27 -29.30 24.61
CA GLU A 92 23.37 -30.24 24.74
C GLU A 92 24.27 -29.85 25.91
N LEU A 93 24.61 -30.81 26.78
CA LEU A 93 25.42 -30.56 27.96
C LEU A 93 26.90 -30.74 27.65
N PHE A 94 27.71 -29.72 28.00
CA PHE A 94 29.17 -29.76 27.99
C PHE A 94 29.73 -29.51 29.38
N ALA A 95 31.02 -29.66 29.57
CA ALA A 95 31.64 -29.53 30.90
C ALA A 95 31.50 -28.11 31.50
N ASP A 96 31.44 -27.09 30.67
CA ASP A 96 31.45 -25.68 31.01
C ASP A 96 30.07 -24.95 30.77
N GLY A 97 29.10 -25.63 30.18
CA GLY A 97 27.83 -25.02 29.91
C GLY A 97 26.82 -25.95 29.24
N VAL A 98 25.63 -25.42 29.02
CA VAL A 98 24.60 -26.06 28.20
C VAL A 98 24.44 -25.26 26.93
N ASP A 99 24.75 -25.86 25.81
CA ASP A 99 24.62 -25.25 24.50
C ASP A 99 23.19 -25.41 23.95
N LEU A 100 22.71 -24.38 23.29
CA LEU A 100 21.49 -24.38 22.50
C LEU A 100 21.86 -24.43 21.01
N TYR A 101 21.56 -25.55 20.37
CA TYR A 101 21.75 -25.73 18.93
C TYR A 101 20.43 -25.62 18.19
N GLU A 102 20.45 -24.98 17.02
CA GLU A 102 19.38 -25.10 16.04
C GLU A 102 19.44 -26.51 15.42
N SER A 103 18.31 -27.20 15.45
CA SER A 103 18.24 -28.55 14.85
C SER A 103 18.18 -28.43 13.33
N THR A 104 19.11 -29.10 12.69
CA THR A 104 19.19 -29.17 11.23
C THR A 104 18.54 -30.43 10.66
N GLU A 105 17.94 -31.27 11.51
CA GLU A 105 17.26 -32.49 11.06
C GLU A 105 16.07 -32.14 10.14
N GLY A 106 16.03 -32.73 8.95
CA GLY A 106 15.04 -32.45 7.93
C GLY A 106 15.33 -31.21 7.08
N LEU A 107 16.39 -30.47 7.42
CA LEU A 107 17.00 -29.46 6.55
C LEU A 107 18.14 -30.13 5.82
N VAL A 108 18.40 -29.77 4.57
CA VAL A 108 19.45 -30.44 3.84
C VAL A 108 20.80 -30.02 4.36
N VAL A 109 21.33 -30.98 5.03
CA VAL A 109 22.76 -31.04 5.28
C VAL A 109 23.19 -32.37 4.74
N THR A 110 24.23 -32.41 3.94
CA THR A 110 24.79 -33.66 3.45
C THR A 110 25.26 -34.47 4.66
N LYS A 111 25.13 -35.79 4.61
CA LYS A 111 25.56 -36.68 5.69
C LYS A 111 27.02 -36.47 6.07
N ASP A 112 27.83 -36.05 5.08
CA ASP A 112 29.28 -35.90 5.22
C ASP A 112 29.69 -34.50 5.77
N LEU A 113 28.79 -33.51 5.69
CA LEU A 113 29.01 -32.13 6.15
C LEU A 113 27.80 -31.63 6.95
N PRO A 114 27.53 -32.22 8.12
CA PRO A 114 26.39 -31.79 8.94
C PRO A 114 26.61 -30.38 9.48
N ALA A 115 25.63 -29.49 9.23
CA ALA A 115 25.67 -28.17 9.86
C ALA A 115 25.26 -28.27 11.31
N ARG A 116 26.01 -27.63 12.19
CA ARG A 116 25.66 -27.47 13.59
C ARG A 116 25.70 -25.98 13.91
N ARG A 117 24.55 -25.37 14.12
CA ARG A 117 24.45 -23.98 14.45
C ARG A 117 24.30 -23.80 15.96
N LEU A 118 25.35 -23.35 16.61
CA LEU A 118 25.31 -22.95 18.00
C LEU A 118 24.62 -21.57 18.09
N MET A 119 23.49 -21.52 18.79
CA MET A 119 22.77 -20.27 19.04
C MET A 119 23.33 -19.52 20.23
N THR A 120 23.53 -20.21 21.34
CA THR A 120 24.09 -19.66 22.56
C THR A 120 24.54 -20.76 23.52
N THR A 121 25.36 -20.40 24.52
CA THR A 121 25.76 -21.26 25.64
C THR A 121 25.22 -20.67 26.93
N PHE A 122 24.52 -21.48 27.71
CA PHE A 122 24.00 -21.10 29.01
C PHE A 122 24.95 -21.53 30.12
N PRO A 123 25.30 -20.62 31.04
CA PRO A 123 26.10 -21.01 32.21
C PRO A 123 25.29 -21.92 33.14
N ILE A 124 25.97 -22.95 33.67
CA ILE A 124 25.42 -23.86 34.66
C ILE A 124 25.41 -23.19 36.01
N VAL A 125 24.27 -23.20 36.69
CA VAL A 125 24.10 -22.71 38.05
C VAL A 125 24.23 -23.85 39.06
N GLU A 126 23.67 -25.02 38.74
CA GLU A 126 23.66 -26.23 39.56
C GLU A 126 23.58 -27.45 38.61
N GLN A 127 24.23 -28.52 38.97
CA GLN A 127 24.13 -29.79 38.26
C GLN A 127 24.24 -30.95 39.23
N ASP A 128 23.41 -31.98 39.04
CA ASP A 128 23.49 -33.26 39.76
C ASP A 128 23.38 -34.46 38.77
N GLY A 129 23.20 -35.64 39.32
CA GLY A 129 23.06 -36.88 38.52
C GLY A 129 21.84 -36.90 37.60
N THR A 130 20.80 -36.10 37.85
CA THR A 130 19.49 -36.18 37.20
C THR A 130 19.13 -34.95 36.38
N LYS A 131 19.65 -33.77 36.73
CA LYS A 131 19.28 -32.47 36.15
C LYS A 131 20.48 -31.54 36.00
N VAL A 132 20.33 -30.54 35.19
CA VAL A 132 21.17 -29.34 35.09
C VAL A 132 20.29 -28.09 35.15
N VAL A 133 20.75 -27.10 35.93
CA VAL A 133 20.06 -25.80 36.09
C VAL A 133 20.87 -24.74 35.39
N ILE A 134 20.26 -24.00 34.52
CA ILE A 134 20.90 -22.95 33.69
C ILE A 134 20.36 -21.56 34.02
N ASP A 135 21.24 -20.55 33.85
CA ASP A 135 20.88 -19.15 33.87
C ASP A 135 20.54 -18.66 32.46
N PHE A 136 19.25 -18.63 32.11
CA PHE A 136 18.78 -18.18 30.82
C PHE A 136 19.18 -16.73 30.55
N ASN A 137 19.09 -15.85 31.56
CA ASN A 137 19.40 -14.43 31.39
C ASN A 137 20.86 -14.16 31.04
N ARG A 138 21.78 -14.93 31.62
CA ARG A 138 23.22 -14.78 31.34
C ARG A 138 23.61 -15.40 30.01
N GLY A 139 22.94 -16.43 29.57
CA GLY A 139 23.21 -17.10 28.30
C GLY A 139 22.55 -16.42 27.09
N MET A 140 21.29 -16.05 27.21
CA MET A 140 20.56 -15.45 26.07
C MET A 140 20.95 -13.99 25.87
N ARG A 141 22.04 -13.78 25.12
CA ARG A 141 22.64 -12.47 24.81
C ARG A 141 22.59 -12.10 23.34
N ARG A 142 21.86 -12.89 22.56
CA ARG A 142 21.66 -12.65 21.13
C ARG A 142 20.21 -12.91 20.76
N LEU A 143 19.68 -12.08 19.87
CA LEU A 143 18.37 -12.24 19.31
C LEU A 143 18.52 -12.56 17.82
N TYR A 144 18.08 -13.73 17.43
CA TYR A 144 18.14 -14.19 16.04
C TYR A 144 16.91 -13.68 15.31
N THR A 145 17.12 -12.86 14.30
CA THR A 145 16.05 -12.17 13.59
C THR A 145 15.70 -12.82 12.28
N ASP A 146 16.55 -13.70 11.75
CA ASP A 146 16.37 -14.23 10.41
C ASP A 146 16.50 -15.77 10.33
N ILE A 147 16.07 -16.28 9.18
CA ILE A 147 16.25 -17.68 8.79
C ILE A 147 17.74 -17.89 8.54
N TRP A 148 18.32 -18.83 9.28
CA TRP A 148 19.75 -19.13 9.16
C TRP A 148 20.16 -19.58 7.75
N TYR A 149 19.27 -20.28 7.06
CA TYR A 149 19.51 -20.84 5.74
C TYR A 149 18.29 -20.58 4.86
N ASP A 150 18.48 -19.76 3.85
CA ASP A 150 17.47 -19.51 2.82
C ASP A 150 17.96 -20.06 1.48
N ALA A 151 17.54 -21.27 1.14
CA ALA A 151 17.88 -21.91 -0.12
C ALA A 151 17.31 -21.20 -1.35
N SER A 152 16.33 -20.31 -1.19
CA SER A 152 15.75 -19.53 -2.27
C SER A 152 16.63 -18.37 -2.71
N ARG A 153 17.51 -17.89 -1.84
CA ARG A 153 18.47 -16.80 -2.15
C ARG A 153 19.73 -17.37 -2.81
N ARG A 154 19.62 -17.71 -4.07
CA ARG A 154 20.69 -18.37 -4.86
C ARG A 154 22.03 -17.63 -4.93
N PHE A 155 22.09 -16.34 -4.56
CA PHE A 155 23.25 -15.48 -4.76
C PHE A 155 23.68 -14.71 -3.52
N ASP A 156 23.04 -14.90 -2.36
CA ASP A 156 23.54 -14.34 -1.12
C ASP A 156 24.40 -15.41 -0.43
N PRO A 157 25.73 -15.33 -0.56
CA PRO A 157 26.58 -16.34 0.04
C PRO A 157 26.46 -16.18 1.55
N VAL A 158 25.94 -17.21 2.20
CA VAL A 158 25.87 -17.30 3.65
C VAL A 158 24.94 -16.25 4.25
N GLY A 159 23.76 -16.68 4.56
CA GLY A 159 22.76 -15.86 5.19
C GLY A 159 23.39 -14.87 6.15
N ARG A 160 23.18 -13.59 5.91
CA ARG A 160 23.57 -12.56 6.86
C ARG A 160 22.82 -12.88 8.14
N ASP A 161 23.55 -13.49 9.04
CA ASP A 161 23.06 -13.78 10.37
C ASP A 161 22.84 -12.44 11.08
N GLU A 162 21.70 -11.81 10.86
CA GLU A 162 21.33 -10.59 11.54
C GLU A 162 21.01 -10.90 12.99
N THR A 163 22.04 -11.29 13.69
CA THR A 163 21.98 -11.51 15.13
C THR A 163 22.11 -10.17 15.81
N LEU A 164 21.05 -9.78 16.52
CA LEU A 164 21.07 -8.59 17.34
C LEU A 164 21.75 -8.89 18.68
N GLU A 165 22.71 -8.04 19.05
CA GLU A 165 23.35 -8.14 20.35
C GLU A 165 22.46 -7.59 21.47
N ILE A 166 22.43 -8.28 22.59
CA ILE A 166 21.77 -7.88 23.83
C ILE A 166 22.84 -7.50 24.86
N PRO A 167 23.33 -6.25 24.87
CA PRO A 167 24.33 -5.82 25.84
C PRO A 167 23.80 -5.82 27.25
N GLN A 168 22.52 -5.53 27.44
CA GLN A 168 21.88 -5.52 28.76
C GLN A 168 20.55 -6.27 28.73
N ALA A 169 20.33 -7.14 29.70
CA ALA A 169 19.12 -7.93 29.83
C ALA A 169 18.75 -8.28 31.26
N ARG A 170 17.45 -8.46 31.49
CA ARG A 170 16.91 -8.97 32.74
C ARG A 170 15.70 -9.87 32.47
N VAL A 171 15.83 -11.17 32.81
CA VAL A 171 14.63 -12.02 32.91
C VAL A 171 13.88 -11.65 34.19
N PHE A 172 12.69 -11.12 34.06
CA PHE A 172 11.86 -10.69 35.18
C PHE A 172 10.72 -11.65 35.45
N SER A 173 10.43 -12.57 34.54
CA SER A 173 9.42 -13.61 34.72
C SER A 173 9.78 -14.84 33.87
N ALA A 174 9.72 -16.01 34.50
CA ALA A 174 9.69 -17.30 33.83
C ALA A 174 8.58 -18.14 34.45
N THR A 175 7.69 -18.67 33.63
CA THR A 175 6.55 -19.47 34.13
C THR A 175 6.32 -20.67 33.22
N LYS A 176 5.91 -21.80 33.82
CA LYS A 176 5.39 -22.94 33.08
C LYS A 176 3.87 -22.82 33.01
N GLN A 177 3.34 -22.75 31.79
CA GLN A 177 1.92 -22.65 31.55
C GLN A 177 1.51 -23.82 30.64
N ASP A 178 0.72 -24.73 31.15
CA ASP A 178 0.37 -25.95 30.42
C ASP A 178 1.64 -26.72 29.98
N ASN A 179 1.79 -26.93 28.68
CA ASN A 179 2.90 -27.65 28.07
C ASN A 179 3.97 -26.72 27.45
N GLN A 180 4.04 -25.45 27.90
CA GLN A 180 5.04 -24.48 27.46
C GLN A 180 5.71 -23.75 28.63
N ILE A 181 6.92 -23.29 28.40
CA ILE A 181 7.57 -22.31 29.27
C ILE A 181 7.52 -20.95 28.56
N VAL A 182 7.09 -19.93 29.30
CA VAL A 182 7.12 -18.53 28.89
C VAL A 182 8.18 -17.80 29.68
N ILE A 183 9.17 -17.23 28.97
CA ILE A 183 10.23 -16.43 29.57
C ILE A 183 10.08 -15.01 29.07
N ARG A 184 10.02 -14.04 30.01
CA ARG A 184 9.92 -12.61 29.70
C ARG A 184 11.22 -11.92 30.10
N GLN A 185 11.87 -11.32 29.14
CA GLN A 185 13.17 -10.69 29.33
C GLN A 185 13.09 -9.22 28.85
N SER A 186 13.40 -8.29 29.72
CA SER A 186 13.66 -6.89 29.33
C SER A 186 15.07 -6.80 28.75
N VAL A 187 15.19 -6.26 27.54
CA VAL A 187 16.44 -6.20 26.83
C VAL A 187 16.71 -4.82 26.25
N GLN A 188 17.97 -4.44 26.23
CA GLN A 188 18.50 -3.40 25.40
C GLN A 188 19.20 -4.07 24.22
N VAL A 189 18.79 -3.70 22.98
CA VAL A 189 19.28 -4.33 21.76
C VAL A 189 20.10 -3.33 20.98
N ARG A 190 21.24 -3.77 20.46
CA ARG A 190 22.11 -2.99 19.57
C ARG A 190 22.18 -3.63 18.20
N ASN A 191 21.91 -2.82 17.17
CA ASN A 191 22.15 -3.21 15.79
C ASN A 191 23.45 -2.58 15.29
N ARG A 192 24.38 -3.40 14.84
CA ARG A 192 25.67 -2.93 14.29
C ARG A 192 25.63 -2.60 12.81
N GLN A 193 24.63 -3.05 12.08
CA GLN A 193 24.55 -2.86 10.63
C GLN A 193 24.03 -1.48 10.23
N PHE A 194 23.22 -0.86 11.07
CA PHE A 194 22.79 0.52 10.85
C PHE A 194 23.83 1.48 11.42
N SER A 195 24.25 2.45 10.62
CA SER A 195 25.19 3.50 11.00
C SER A 195 24.75 4.38 12.18
N SER A 196 23.55 4.20 12.67
CA SER A 196 23.04 4.77 13.91
C SER A 196 23.24 3.75 15.04
N ASN A 197 24.05 4.08 16.02
CA ASN A 197 24.14 3.36 17.31
C ASN A 197 22.84 3.45 18.10
N LEU A 198 21.70 3.20 17.47
CA LEU A 198 20.41 3.25 18.14
C LEU A 198 20.25 2.00 19.00
N GLU A 199 20.30 2.22 20.28
CA GLU A 199 19.93 1.22 21.27
C GLU A 199 18.41 1.30 21.47
N GLN A 200 17.75 0.16 21.30
CA GLN A 200 16.30 0.06 21.49
C GLN A 200 15.99 -0.86 22.65
N GLN A 201 14.92 -0.54 23.36
CA GLN A 201 14.46 -1.35 24.49
C GLN A 201 13.23 -2.16 24.08
N PHE A 202 13.29 -3.46 24.34
CA PHE A 202 12.20 -4.40 24.13
C PHE A 202 11.92 -5.24 25.36
N GLU A 203 10.69 -5.68 25.51
CA GLU A 203 10.42 -6.94 26.16
C GLU A 203 10.51 -8.04 25.10
N VAL A 204 11.30 -9.07 25.35
CA VAL A 204 11.34 -10.27 24.52
C VAL A 204 10.66 -11.39 25.28
N ARG A 205 9.68 -12.03 24.61
CA ARG A 205 9.01 -13.23 25.13
C ARG A 205 9.49 -14.44 24.35
N TYR A 206 10.01 -15.41 25.08
CA TYR A 206 10.41 -16.70 24.55
C TYR A 206 9.37 -17.72 24.96
N PHE A 207 8.94 -18.53 24.01
CA PHE A 207 8.01 -19.63 24.21
C PHE A 207 8.70 -20.92 23.82
N LEU A 208 8.87 -21.82 24.76
CA LEU A 208 9.54 -23.10 24.58
C LEU A 208 8.51 -24.23 24.77
N THR A 209 8.28 -24.99 23.71
CA THR A 209 7.37 -26.16 23.70
C THR A 209 8.12 -27.39 23.25
N PRO A 210 7.73 -28.62 23.65
CA PRO A 210 8.29 -29.82 23.05
C PRO A 210 7.96 -29.87 21.56
N TYR A 211 8.91 -30.30 20.75
CA TYR A 211 8.70 -30.46 19.32
C TYR A 211 8.64 -31.93 18.94
N VAL A 212 7.64 -32.27 18.18
CA VAL A 212 7.54 -33.54 17.47
C VAL A 212 7.13 -33.21 16.05
N SER A 213 7.84 -33.76 15.09
CA SER A 213 7.37 -33.73 13.70
C SER A 213 6.07 -34.51 13.64
N GLY A 214 4.95 -33.76 13.67
CA GLY A 214 3.60 -34.34 13.65
C GLY A 214 3.30 -35.02 12.33
N GLY A 215 2.19 -35.75 12.29
CA GLY A 215 1.68 -36.38 11.06
C GLY A 215 1.15 -35.38 10.01
N TYR A 216 1.38 -34.08 10.20
CA TYR A 216 0.98 -33.05 9.21
C TYR A 216 1.89 -33.15 7.99
N SER A 217 1.28 -33.39 6.82
CA SER A 217 1.96 -33.39 5.53
C SER A 217 1.83 -32.00 4.90
N GLY A 218 2.92 -31.24 4.91
CA GLY A 218 2.97 -29.94 4.26
C GLY A 218 2.85 -30.03 2.75
N LYS A 219 2.22 -29.05 2.12
CA LYS A 219 2.21 -28.89 0.66
C LYS A 219 3.44 -28.11 0.24
N GLU A 220 4.16 -28.61 -0.79
CA GLU A 220 5.27 -27.87 -1.36
C GLU A 220 4.79 -26.56 -1.97
N ALA A 221 5.54 -25.50 -1.74
CA ALA A 221 5.33 -24.23 -2.39
C ALA A 221 5.86 -24.32 -3.82
N PRO A 222 5.04 -24.08 -4.85
CA PRO A 222 5.49 -24.19 -6.23
C PRO A 222 6.45 -23.05 -6.53
N ALA A 223 7.63 -23.36 -7.06
CA ALA A 223 8.67 -22.38 -7.37
C ALA A 223 8.25 -21.37 -8.45
N SER A 224 7.28 -21.69 -9.29
CA SER A 224 6.89 -20.89 -10.45
C SER A 224 5.39 -20.85 -10.75
N ASP A 225 4.59 -21.66 -10.08
CA ASP A 225 3.14 -21.71 -10.34
C ASP A 225 2.40 -20.79 -9.37
N LEU A 226 2.44 -19.51 -9.68
CA LEU A 226 1.78 -18.47 -8.90
C LEU A 226 0.32 -18.20 -9.33
N ARG A 227 -0.28 -19.10 -10.14
CA ARG A 227 -1.56 -18.86 -10.85
C ARG A 227 -2.75 -18.50 -9.97
N TYR A 228 -2.75 -18.93 -8.72
CA TYR A 228 -3.91 -18.74 -7.85
C TYR A 228 -3.61 -17.90 -6.63
N ALA A 229 -2.43 -18.04 -6.04
CA ALA A 229 -2.01 -17.28 -4.86
C ALA A 229 -0.54 -17.53 -4.54
N ARG A 230 0.07 -16.63 -3.80
CA ARG A 230 1.30 -16.86 -3.07
C ARG A 230 0.99 -17.05 -1.60
N PHE A 231 1.58 -18.09 -1.03
CA PHE A 231 1.52 -18.34 0.41
C PHE A 231 2.86 -17.98 1.05
N PHE A 232 2.83 -17.65 2.33
CA PHE A 232 4.05 -17.68 3.13
C PHE A 232 4.63 -19.08 3.13
N GLU A 233 5.91 -19.18 3.34
CA GLU A 233 6.65 -20.43 3.15
C GLU A 233 7.42 -20.78 4.42
N SER A 234 7.57 -22.06 4.68
CA SER A 234 8.49 -22.58 5.69
C SER A 234 9.94 -22.34 5.26
N GLN A 235 10.86 -22.63 6.15
CA GLN A 235 12.25 -22.76 5.77
C GLN A 235 12.41 -23.76 4.62
N ALA A 236 13.21 -23.39 3.62
CA ALA A 236 13.44 -24.25 2.48
C ALA A 236 14.18 -25.52 2.89
N GLN A 237 13.71 -26.66 2.37
CA GLN A 237 14.37 -27.94 2.52
C GLN A 237 15.06 -28.28 1.19
N LEU A 238 16.31 -28.71 1.22
CA LEU A 238 17.01 -29.14 0.03
C LEU A 238 16.94 -30.66 -0.08
N GLU A 239 16.59 -31.12 -1.25
CA GLU A 239 16.72 -32.53 -1.58
C GLU A 239 18.19 -32.87 -1.84
N GLU A 240 18.77 -33.76 -1.05
CA GLU A 240 20.21 -34.12 -1.07
C GLU A 240 20.70 -34.57 -2.47
N SER A 241 19.87 -35.33 -3.19
CA SER A 241 20.23 -35.89 -4.49
C SER A 241 20.23 -34.85 -5.63
N THR A 242 19.38 -33.84 -5.56
CA THR A 242 19.16 -32.91 -6.67
C THR A 242 19.54 -31.46 -6.34
N GLY A 243 19.73 -31.11 -5.06
CA GLY A 243 19.89 -29.76 -4.59
C GLY A 243 18.62 -28.90 -4.80
N ARG A 244 17.47 -29.53 -5.09
CA ARG A 244 16.20 -28.82 -5.27
C ARG A 244 15.74 -28.24 -3.94
N SER A 245 15.41 -26.97 -3.94
CA SER A 245 14.77 -26.32 -2.81
C SER A 245 13.26 -26.58 -2.81
N SER A 246 12.72 -27.03 -1.69
CA SER A 246 11.29 -27.31 -1.53
C SER A 246 10.73 -26.72 -0.23
N PRO A 247 10.47 -25.39 -0.18
CA PRO A 247 9.74 -24.81 0.93
C PRO A 247 8.30 -25.34 0.96
N LYS A 248 7.70 -25.38 2.15
CA LYS A 248 6.31 -25.78 2.31
C LYS A 248 5.43 -24.54 2.49
N MET A 249 4.24 -24.56 1.91
CA MET A 249 3.25 -23.50 2.09
C MET A 249 2.77 -23.43 3.53
N ALA A 250 2.68 -22.20 4.07
CA ALA A 250 2.10 -21.96 5.37
C ALA A 250 0.59 -22.21 5.34
N ARG A 251 0.12 -23.20 6.11
CA ARG A 251 -1.30 -23.59 6.18
C ARG A 251 -1.64 -24.19 7.53
N PHE A 252 -2.84 -23.94 8.01
CA PHE A 252 -3.36 -24.64 9.18
C PHE A 252 -3.68 -26.11 8.87
N ASP A 253 -3.55 -26.95 9.89
CA ASP A 253 -4.12 -28.29 9.90
C ASP A 253 -5.64 -28.22 10.06
N LEU A 254 -6.39 -28.54 9.01
CA LEU A 254 -7.85 -28.52 9.01
C LEU A 254 -8.51 -29.77 9.62
N SER A 255 -7.73 -30.69 10.18
CA SER A 255 -8.29 -31.84 10.93
C SER A 255 -9.06 -31.41 12.19
N LYS A 256 -8.85 -30.17 12.62
CA LYS A 256 -9.53 -29.50 13.74
C LYS A 256 -9.98 -28.09 13.35
N PRO A 257 -11.01 -27.53 14.02
CA PRO A 257 -11.39 -26.15 13.79
C PRO A 257 -10.24 -25.17 14.08
N VAL A 258 -10.11 -24.15 13.22
CA VAL A 258 -9.19 -23.04 13.43
C VAL A 258 -9.92 -21.96 14.25
N VAL A 259 -9.56 -21.81 15.52
CA VAL A 259 -10.21 -20.88 16.43
C VAL A 259 -9.40 -19.60 16.51
N PHE A 260 -10.04 -18.47 16.22
CA PHE A 260 -9.50 -17.12 16.44
C PHE A 260 -10.16 -16.48 17.64
N HIS A 261 -9.39 -15.72 18.38
CA HIS A 261 -9.87 -15.03 19.57
C HIS A 261 -9.74 -13.52 19.37
N TYR A 262 -10.85 -12.79 19.40
CA TYR A 262 -10.77 -11.34 19.48
C TYR A 262 -10.46 -10.92 20.93
N SER A 263 -9.61 -9.92 21.11
CA SER A 263 -9.13 -9.50 22.44
C SER A 263 -10.26 -9.00 23.34
N ALA A 264 -10.15 -9.23 24.63
CA ALA A 264 -11.19 -8.86 25.61
C ALA A 264 -11.48 -7.33 25.64
N ASN A 265 -10.51 -6.51 25.24
CA ASN A 265 -10.62 -5.05 25.19
C ASN A 265 -11.11 -4.51 23.84
N THR A 266 -11.57 -5.36 22.92
CA THR A 266 -12.21 -4.92 21.68
C THR A 266 -13.45 -4.09 22.03
N PRO A 267 -13.58 -2.83 21.53
CA PRO A 267 -14.74 -2.00 21.85
C PRO A 267 -16.06 -2.65 21.39
N ALA A 268 -17.12 -2.48 22.18
CA ALA A 268 -18.41 -3.13 21.95
C ALA A 268 -18.95 -2.88 20.54
N ASP A 269 -18.79 -1.66 20.01
CA ASP A 269 -19.24 -1.26 18.69
C ASP A 269 -18.52 -1.99 17.54
N TYR A 270 -17.35 -2.57 17.79
CA TYR A 270 -16.52 -3.24 16.80
C TYR A 270 -16.47 -4.77 16.92
N VAL A 271 -16.99 -5.34 18.02
CA VAL A 271 -16.96 -6.80 18.25
C VAL A 271 -17.57 -7.55 17.07
N GLN A 272 -18.72 -7.09 16.54
CA GLN A 272 -19.39 -7.78 15.43
C GLN A 272 -18.56 -7.64 14.14
N ALA A 273 -17.99 -6.47 13.88
CA ALA A 273 -17.14 -6.24 12.71
C ALA A 273 -15.90 -7.15 12.71
N VAL A 274 -15.25 -7.30 13.87
CA VAL A 274 -14.09 -8.20 14.04
C VAL A 274 -14.50 -9.66 13.82
N LYS A 275 -15.63 -10.08 14.40
CA LYS A 275 -16.15 -11.44 14.19
C LYS A 275 -16.47 -11.75 12.73
N ASP A 276 -17.12 -10.81 12.06
CA ASP A 276 -17.50 -10.97 10.64
C ASP A 276 -16.25 -11.10 9.76
N GLY A 277 -15.21 -10.28 10.00
CA GLY A 277 -13.94 -10.37 9.30
C GLY A 277 -13.23 -11.72 9.51
N ILE A 278 -13.21 -12.23 10.75
CA ILE A 278 -12.66 -13.56 11.03
C ILE A 278 -13.47 -14.65 10.30
N LEU A 279 -14.79 -14.62 10.39
CA LEU A 279 -15.68 -15.66 9.87
C LEU A 279 -15.84 -15.61 8.35
N TYR A 280 -15.42 -14.53 7.70
CA TYR A 280 -15.42 -14.40 6.24
C TYR A 280 -14.77 -15.59 5.54
N TRP A 281 -13.69 -16.10 6.09
CA TRP A 281 -12.93 -17.21 5.50
C TRP A 281 -13.70 -18.52 5.42
N ASN A 282 -14.72 -18.74 6.24
CA ASN A 282 -15.60 -19.87 6.11
C ASN A 282 -16.29 -19.95 4.73
N ARG A 283 -16.55 -18.79 4.12
CA ARG A 283 -17.12 -18.69 2.77
C ARG A 283 -16.13 -19.14 1.71
N ALA A 284 -14.86 -18.75 1.85
CA ALA A 284 -13.77 -19.18 0.95
C ALA A 284 -13.48 -20.68 1.10
N PHE A 285 -13.53 -21.21 2.32
CA PHE A 285 -13.40 -22.66 2.58
C PHE A 285 -14.63 -23.44 2.12
N GLY A 286 -15.80 -22.84 2.03
CA GLY A 286 -17.06 -23.52 1.77
C GLY A 286 -17.56 -24.37 2.94
N THR A 287 -16.99 -24.18 4.14
CA THR A 287 -17.32 -24.93 5.36
C THR A 287 -16.99 -24.12 6.61
N ASN A 288 -17.69 -24.39 7.72
CA ASN A 288 -17.54 -23.68 9.00
C ASN A 288 -16.34 -24.20 9.80
N ILE A 289 -15.14 -24.09 9.26
CA ILE A 289 -13.90 -24.54 9.90
C ILE A 289 -13.29 -23.48 10.81
N VAL A 290 -13.55 -22.19 10.53
CA VAL A 290 -13.04 -21.04 11.27
C VAL A 290 -14.06 -20.63 12.35
N ARG A 291 -13.61 -20.39 13.58
CA ARG A 291 -14.42 -19.92 14.68
C ARG A 291 -13.89 -18.58 15.22
N ALA A 292 -14.79 -17.74 15.71
CA ALA A 292 -14.47 -16.47 16.35
C ALA A 292 -14.98 -16.45 17.78
N GLU A 293 -14.09 -16.45 18.75
CA GLU A 293 -14.40 -16.50 20.19
C GLU A 293 -13.79 -15.28 20.89
N LYS A 294 -14.31 -14.92 22.07
CA LYS A 294 -13.68 -13.89 22.90
C LYS A 294 -12.46 -14.49 23.59
N ALA A 295 -11.33 -13.79 23.57
CA ALA A 295 -10.17 -14.19 24.35
C ALA A 295 -10.50 -14.22 25.85
N PRO A 296 -9.97 -15.18 26.61
CA PRO A 296 -10.09 -15.17 28.07
C PRO A 296 -9.53 -13.87 28.65
N ASP A 297 -10.09 -13.43 29.77
CA ASP A 297 -9.62 -12.23 30.44
C ASP A 297 -8.13 -12.38 30.84
N GLY A 298 -7.34 -11.35 30.58
CA GLY A 298 -5.89 -11.34 30.81
C GLY A 298 -5.04 -12.00 29.71
N VAL A 299 -5.65 -12.63 28.70
CA VAL A 299 -4.94 -13.13 27.51
C VAL A 299 -4.78 -12.00 26.50
N THR A 300 -3.54 -11.74 26.12
CA THR A 300 -3.16 -10.73 25.12
C THR A 300 -2.08 -11.28 24.20
N ALA A 301 -2.05 -10.82 22.95
CA ALA A 301 -0.94 -11.13 22.07
C ALA A 301 0.39 -10.52 22.61
N PRO A 302 1.54 -11.20 22.45
CA PRO A 302 1.70 -12.53 21.86
C PRO A 302 1.43 -13.65 22.87
N ASP A 303 0.61 -14.60 22.48
CA ASP A 303 0.41 -15.85 23.22
C ASP A 303 0.15 -17.01 22.23
N PRO A 304 1.13 -17.89 21.98
CA PRO A 304 1.02 -18.90 20.92
C PRO A 304 0.00 -20.02 21.19
N ARG A 305 -0.69 -19.99 22.33
CA ARG A 305 -1.81 -20.90 22.62
C ARG A 305 -3.10 -20.47 21.91
N TYR A 306 -3.17 -19.21 21.45
CA TYR A 306 -4.36 -18.62 20.88
C TYR A 306 -4.03 -17.90 19.57
N ASN A 307 -4.80 -18.05 18.51
CA ASN A 307 -4.77 -17.13 17.39
C ASN A 307 -5.54 -15.87 17.81
N ILE A 308 -4.88 -14.71 17.90
CA ILE A 308 -5.46 -13.52 18.54
C ILE A 308 -5.57 -12.38 17.52
N VAL A 309 -6.78 -11.78 17.41
CA VAL A 309 -6.96 -10.46 16.84
C VAL A 309 -6.98 -9.46 18.00
N GLN A 310 -5.84 -8.78 18.21
CA GLN A 310 -5.60 -7.87 19.32
C GLN A 310 -6.00 -6.45 18.99
N TRP A 311 -6.94 -5.90 19.72
CA TRP A 311 -7.23 -4.47 19.66
C TRP A 311 -6.20 -3.66 20.44
N VAL A 312 -5.60 -2.66 19.81
CA VAL A 312 -4.58 -1.77 20.37
C VAL A 312 -5.10 -0.34 20.39
N PRO A 313 -5.31 0.26 21.56
CA PRO A 313 -5.76 1.65 21.67
C PRO A 313 -4.62 2.62 21.34
N TRP A 314 -4.28 2.72 20.08
CA TRP A 314 -3.19 3.56 19.58
C TRP A 314 -3.57 4.27 18.27
N ASP A 315 -3.64 5.61 18.33
CA ASP A 315 -4.08 6.47 17.22
C ASP A 315 -2.94 6.95 16.31
N ALA A 316 -1.71 6.80 16.75
CA ALA A 316 -0.55 7.27 15.99
C ALA A 316 0.02 6.21 15.01
N ALA A 317 -0.52 4.99 15.02
CA ALA A 317 -0.16 3.95 14.08
C ALA A 317 -1.24 3.83 13.02
N GLY A 318 -0.91 4.12 11.79
CA GLY A 318 -1.82 3.98 10.67
C GLY A 318 -1.93 2.56 10.09
N SER A 319 -1.57 1.49 10.82
CA SER A 319 -1.56 0.14 10.26
C SER A 319 -2.22 -0.90 11.16
N ALA A 320 -2.78 -1.92 10.53
CA ALA A 320 -2.93 -3.26 11.05
C ALA A 320 -1.79 -4.13 10.49
N TYR A 321 -1.52 -5.24 11.12
CA TYR A 321 -0.59 -6.24 10.59
C TYR A 321 -0.82 -7.59 11.24
N ALA A 322 -0.43 -8.62 10.53
CA ALA A 322 -0.47 -10.00 10.99
C ALA A 322 0.92 -10.58 11.13
N ASP A 323 1.03 -11.54 12.03
CA ASP A 323 2.23 -12.29 12.32
C ASP A 323 1.86 -13.77 12.46
N ILE A 324 2.66 -14.65 11.88
CA ILE A 324 2.39 -16.07 11.80
C ILE A 324 3.61 -16.88 12.23
N LEU A 325 3.39 -17.83 13.15
CA LEU A 325 4.40 -18.83 13.50
C LEU A 325 4.23 -20.05 12.59
N ILE A 326 5.16 -20.21 11.68
CA ILE A 326 5.21 -21.32 10.73
C ILE A 326 6.17 -22.38 11.28
N ASP A 327 5.75 -23.63 11.27
CA ASP A 327 6.62 -24.76 11.55
C ASP A 327 7.72 -24.86 10.47
N PRO A 328 9.01 -24.76 10.86
CA PRO A 328 10.09 -24.67 9.88
C PRO A 328 10.23 -25.89 8.95
N ARG A 329 9.76 -27.08 9.38
CA ARG A 329 9.87 -28.32 8.59
C ARG A 329 8.64 -28.63 7.78
N THR A 330 7.46 -28.36 8.37
CA THR A 330 6.22 -28.86 7.79
C THR A 330 5.41 -27.79 7.07
N GLY A 331 5.69 -26.50 7.36
CA GLY A 331 4.88 -25.38 6.90
C GLY A 331 3.54 -25.26 7.64
N GLU A 332 3.29 -26.06 8.69
CA GLU A 332 2.08 -25.91 9.48
C GLU A 332 2.04 -24.56 10.17
N SER A 333 0.96 -23.80 9.96
CA SER A 333 0.67 -22.58 10.71
C SER A 333 0.29 -22.98 12.13
N ARG A 334 1.21 -22.78 13.09
CA ARG A 334 1.02 -23.17 14.48
C ARG A 334 0.20 -22.17 15.27
N HIS A 335 0.38 -20.90 14.95
CA HIS A 335 -0.21 -19.77 15.64
C HIS A 335 -0.16 -18.54 14.73
N GLY A 336 -1.15 -17.65 14.90
CA GLY A 336 -1.16 -16.34 14.25
C GLY A 336 -1.75 -15.27 15.14
N GLN A 337 -1.29 -14.05 14.96
CA GLN A 337 -1.80 -12.88 15.66
C GLN A 337 -1.92 -11.70 14.71
N ALA A 338 -2.98 -10.92 14.90
CA ALA A 338 -3.19 -9.67 14.17
C ALA A 338 -3.37 -8.53 15.15
N TYR A 339 -2.86 -7.36 14.80
CA TYR A 339 -2.98 -6.16 15.61
C TYR A 339 -3.82 -5.14 14.88
N MET A 340 -4.94 -4.76 15.50
CA MET A 340 -5.86 -3.75 15.03
C MET A 340 -5.73 -2.50 15.87
N THR A 341 -5.28 -1.39 15.31
CA THR A 341 -5.15 -0.14 16.04
C THR A 341 -6.45 0.66 16.04
N SER A 342 -6.65 1.48 17.08
CA SER A 342 -7.85 2.31 17.22
C SER A 342 -7.97 3.42 16.16
N VAL A 343 -6.94 3.61 15.33
CA VAL A 343 -6.97 4.54 14.20
C VAL A 343 -8.11 4.26 13.23
N PHE A 344 -8.54 3.00 13.11
CA PHE A 344 -9.64 2.61 12.23
C PHE A 344 -11.02 2.84 12.85
N ALA A 345 -11.08 3.21 14.14
CA ALA A 345 -12.34 3.36 14.86
C ALA A 345 -12.84 4.80 14.82
N LEU A 346 -13.90 5.04 14.06
CA LEU A 346 -14.61 6.31 14.00
C LEU A 346 -15.85 6.23 14.88
N SER A 347 -15.91 7.04 15.93
CA SER A 347 -17.14 7.19 16.73
C SER A 347 -18.06 8.30 16.21
N GLY A 348 -17.67 8.99 15.13
CA GLY A 348 -18.41 10.09 14.51
C GLY A 348 -17.46 11.09 13.82
N LYS A 349 -18.04 12.21 13.35
CA LYS A 349 -17.33 13.23 12.56
C LYS A 349 -16.17 13.88 13.31
N ALA A 350 -16.34 14.16 14.60
CA ALA A 350 -15.27 14.77 15.42
C ALA A 350 -14.03 13.87 15.46
N ARG A 351 -14.25 12.58 15.66
CA ARG A 351 -13.19 11.58 15.64
C ARG A 351 -12.56 11.44 14.25
N ALA A 352 -13.35 11.42 13.18
CA ALA A 352 -12.86 11.39 11.81
C ALA A 352 -11.95 12.60 11.51
N ARG A 353 -12.32 13.81 11.95
CA ARG A 353 -11.47 15.03 11.84
C ARG A 353 -10.16 14.92 12.60
N ALA A 354 -10.21 14.41 13.85
CA ALA A 354 -9.02 14.23 14.66
C ALA A 354 -8.02 13.25 14.01
N LEU A 355 -8.53 12.16 13.45
CA LEU A 355 -7.70 11.16 12.75
C LEU A 355 -7.21 11.68 11.41
N LEU A 356 -8.03 12.41 10.65
CA LEU A 356 -7.59 13.07 9.42
C LEU A 356 -6.36 13.93 9.68
N ARG A 357 -6.37 14.74 10.75
CA ARG A 357 -5.20 15.54 11.15
C ARG A 357 -4.00 14.66 11.46
N ALA A 358 -4.16 13.65 12.32
CA ALA A 358 -3.07 12.77 12.73
C ALA A 358 -2.44 12.04 11.54
N MET A 359 -3.26 11.52 10.61
CA MET A 359 -2.76 10.82 9.42
C MET A 359 -2.04 11.75 8.45
N ARG A 360 -2.52 12.98 8.29
CA ARG A 360 -1.83 13.99 7.48
C ARG A 360 -0.48 14.39 8.06
N ASP A 361 -0.41 14.57 9.37
CA ASP A 361 0.84 14.88 10.07
C ASP A 361 1.83 13.71 9.90
N LEU A 362 1.39 12.46 10.04
CA LEU A 362 2.20 11.26 9.84
C LEU A 362 2.72 11.14 8.40
N ALA A 363 1.85 11.31 7.40
CA ALA A 363 2.25 11.27 6.00
C ALA A 363 3.29 12.34 5.66
N ALA A 364 3.19 13.49 6.30
CA ALA A 364 4.06 14.63 6.08
C ALA A 364 5.46 14.50 6.70
N GLU A 365 5.56 13.97 7.92
CA GLU A 365 6.83 13.75 8.59
C GLU A 365 7.75 12.83 7.79
N LYS A 366 7.15 11.89 7.05
CA LYS A 366 7.87 10.94 6.20
C LYS A 366 8.26 11.51 4.84
N ALA A 367 7.48 12.42 4.27
CA ALA A 367 7.80 13.09 3.00
C ALA A 367 9.03 14.01 3.10
N ASP A 368 9.27 14.62 4.27
CA ASP A 368 10.42 15.50 4.51
C ASP A 368 11.77 14.77 4.66
N GLY A 369 11.84 13.46 4.42
CA GLY A 369 13.08 12.67 4.48
C GLY A 369 13.68 12.60 5.89
N LYS A 370 12.96 13.00 6.91
CA LYS A 370 13.35 12.79 8.30
C LYS A 370 13.30 11.31 8.59
N LYS A 371 14.47 10.71 8.79
CA LYS A 371 14.61 9.30 9.17
C LYS A 371 13.59 8.96 10.25
N ASP A 372 12.84 7.90 10.00
CA ASP A 372 11.78 7.37 10.85
C ASP A 372 12.14 7.37 12.34
N LYS A 373 11.66 8.38 13.06
CA LYS A 373 11.63 8.33 14.54
C LYS A 373 10.48 7.45 15.05
N HIS A 374 9.56 7.10 14.17
CA HIS A 374 8.31 6.40 14.49
C HIS A 374 8.04 5.18 13.59
N ASP A 375 9.09 4.51 13.12
CA ASP A 375 8.88 3.16 12.63
C ASP A 375 8.33 2.32 13.80
N ALA A 376 7.05 1.97 13.71
CA ALA A 376 6.36 1.19 14.74
C ALA A 376 7.09 -0.13 15.07
N PHE A 377 7.93 -0.56 14.14
CA PHE A 377 8.73 -1.77 14.21
C PHE A 377 10.22 -1.49 14.44
N GLY A 378 10.60 -0.21 14.67
CA GLY A 378 11.96 0.16 15.01
C GLY A 378 12.98 0.03 13.88
N GLY A 379 12.55 0.14 12.60
CA GLY A 379 13.46 0.04 11.43
C GLY A 379 14.14 -1.31 11.28
N TRP A 380 13.60 -2.34 11.92
CA TRP A 380 14.12 -3.69 11.85
C TRP A 380 13.48 -4.42 10.67
N PRO A 381 14.26 -5.15 9.86
CA PRO A 381 13.69 -5.93 8.78
C PRO A 381 12.62 -6.88 9.34
N ALA A 382 11.45 -6.82 8.74
CA ALA A 382 10.39 -7.76 9.02
C ALA A 382 10.90 -9.16 8.65
N THR A 383 10.98 -10.04 9.62
CA THR A 383 11.34 -11.42 9.37
C THR A 383 10.10 -12.18 8.92
N GLY A 384 10.22 -12.83 7.78
CA GLY A 384 9.23 -13.60 7.03
C GLY A 384 7.87 -13.84 7.71
N GLY A 385 6.84 -13.18 7.24
CA GLY A 385 5.48 -13.30 7.75
C GLY A 385 4.83 -11.97 8.16
N VAL A 386 5.54 -10.86 8.09
CA VAL A 386 5.00 -9.54 8.40
C VAL A 386 4.61 -8.81 7.12
N CYS A 387 3.41 -8.25 7.12
CA CYS A 387 2.93 -7.38 6.06
C CYS A 387 3.72 -6.06 6.08
N GLU A 388 4.54 -5.81 5.06
CA GLU A 388 5.28 -4.56 4.92
C GLU A 388 4.38 -3.48 4.32
N VAL A 389 3.83 -2.63 5.17
CA VAL A 389 3.08 -1.44 4.74
C VAL A 389 3.99 -0.21 4.75
N ASN A 390 4.00 0.54 3.66
CA ASN A 390 4.55 1.89 3.67
C ASN A 390 3.61 2.79 4.47
N MET A 391 3.98 3.07 5.72
CA MET A 391 3.16 3.83 6.67
C MET A 391 2.79 5.23 6.17
N ALA A 392 3.67 5.89 5.42
CA ALA A 392 3.39 7.20 4.85
C ALA A 392 2.33 7.13 3.74
N GLU A 393 2.46 6.14 2.87
CA GLU A 393 1.53 5.89 1.79
C GLU A 393 0.14 5.52 2.34
N PHE A 394 0.10 4.59 3.30
CA PHE A 394 -1.13 4.23 3.99
C PHE A 394 -1.79 5.44 4.67
N ALA A 395 -1.03 6.23 5.45
CA ALA A 395 -1.55 7.40 6.14
C ALA A 395 -2.11 8.44 5.16
N ALA A 396 -1.46 8.63 4.01
CA ALA A 396 -1.93 9.53 2.96
C ALA A 396 -3.26 9.06 2.35
N GLN A 397 -3.37 7.76 2.02
CA GLN A 397 -4.57 7.17 1.45
C GLN A 397 -5.74 7.14 2.44
N TYR A 398 -5.47 6.81 3.71
CA TYR A 398 -6.49 6.84 4.75
C TYR A 398 -6.99 8.26 5.02
N ALA A 399 -6.08 9.26 5.06
CA ALA A 399 -6.44 10.68 5.18
C ALA A 399 -7.33 11.14 4.01
N GLN A 400 -7.01 10.75 2.78
CA GLN A 400 -7.85 11.04 1.62
C GLN A 400 -9.25 10.44 1.77
N GLY A 401 -9.36 9.20 2.20
CA GLY A 401 -10.65 8.55 2.43
C GLY A 401 -11.49 9.24 3.51
N LEU A 402 -10.85 9.68 4.60
CA LEU A 402 -11.54 10.47 5.64
C LEU A 402 -12.02 11.82 5.12
N GLN A 403 -11.28 12.46 4.20
CA GLN A 403 -11.73 13.69 3.54
C GLN A 403 -12.96 13.45 2.66
N GLU A 404 -12.93 12.37 1.85
CA GLU A 404 -14.06 11.99 1.01
C GLU A 404 -15.30 11.71 1.87
N LEU A 405 -15.13 11.02 3.00
CA LEU A 405 -16.20 10.76 3.96
C LEU A 405 -16.78 12.05 4.54
N LEU A 406 -15.91 12.94 5.05
CA LEU A 406 -16.30 14.21 5.68
C LEU A 406 -16.90 15.22 4.68
N ALA A 407 -16.57 15.11 3.40
CA ALA A 407 -17.10 15.97 2.34
C ALA A 407 -18.53 15.61 1.90
N ASN A 408 -19.09 14.49 2.36
CA ASN A 408 -20.46 14.11 2.06
C ASN A 408 -21.44 14.91 2.92
N ASP A 409 -22.34 15.66 2.30
CA ASP A 409 -23.34 16.50 2.97
C ASP A 409 -24.31 15.70 3.84
N GLY A 410 -24.60 14.44 3.47
CA GLY A 410 -25.49 13.52 4.20
C GLY A 410 -24.82 12.76 5.34
N LEU A 411 -23.52 12.96 5.61
CA LEU A 411 -22.82 12.21 6.65
C LEU A 411 -23.45 12.48 8.04
N THR A 412 -23.84 11.41 8.72
CA THR A 412 -24.21 11.40 10.15
C THR A 412 -23.10 10.74 10.97
N ASP A 413 -23.17 10.85 12.30
CA ASP A 413 -22.21 10.14 13.17
C ASP A 413 -22.39 8.63 13.09
N GLU A 414 -23.65 8.17 12.90
CA GLU A 414 -23.99 6.76 12.71
C GLU A 414 -23.46 6.22 11.37
N ALA A 415 -23.55 7.01 10.29
CA ALA A 415 -23.00 6.64 8.99
C ALA A 415 -21.46 6.58 9.03
N ALA A 416 -20.81 7.50 9.76
CA ALA A 416 -19.36 7.46 9.97
C ALA A 416 -18.95 6.22 10.78
N LEU A 417 -19.67 5.88 11.84
CA LEU A 417 -19.45 4.67 12.62
C LEU A 417 -19.63 3.41 11.76
N LEU A 418 -20.69 3.33 10.96
CA LEU A 418 -20.97 2.20 10.09
C LEU A 418 -19.87 2.02 9.02
N ALA A 419 -19.41 3.11 8.40
CA ALA A 419 -18.30 3.07 7.45
C ALA A 419 -17.02 2.56 8.12
N SER A 420 -16.75 3.00 9.32
CA SER A 420 -15.62 2.52 10.12
C SER A 420 -15.75 1.02 10.48
N GLN A 421 -16.95 0.56 10.84
CA GLN A 421 -17.18 -0.85 11.11
C GLN A 421 -16.98 -1.73 9.87
N ASP A 422 -17.46 -1.27 8.70
CA ASP A 422 -17.25 -1.98 7.44
C ASP A 422 -15.76 -1.97 7.06
N TYR A 423 -15.06 -0.85 7.26
CA TYR A 423 -13.61 -0.79 7.08
C TYR A 423 -12.86 -1.79 7.99
N VAL A 424 -13.23 -1.87 9.29
CA VAL A 424 -12.63 -2.82 10.23
C VAL A 424 -12.91 -4.28 9.83
N ARG A 425 -14.09 -4.58 9.24
CA ARG A 425 -14.38 -5.93 8.71
C ARG A 425 -13.40 -6.35 7.63
N GLU A 426 -13.17 -5.43 6.70
CA GLU A 426 -12.23 -5.64 5.61
C GLU A 426 -10.83 -5.87 6.14
N VAL A 427 -10.29 -4.95 6.97
CA VAL A 427 -8.94 -5.05 7.51
C VAL A 427 -8.76 -6.32 8.34
N VAL A 428 -9.72 -6.70 9.19
CA VAL A 428 -9.64 -7.95 9.96
C VAL A 428 -9.65 -9.17 9.04
N ALA A 429 -10.47 -9.19 8.01
CA ALA A 429 -10.48 -10.30 7.05
C ALA A 429 -9.15 -10.39 6.29
N HIS A 430 -8.56 -9.26 5.91
CA HIS A 430 -7.24 -9.17 5.30
C HIS A 430 -6.14 -9.78 6.21
N GLU A 431 -6.05 -9.30 7.46
CA GLU A 431 -5.03 -9.79 8.40
C GLU A 431 -5.20 -11.27 8.74
N VAL A 432 -6.44 -11.74 8.87
CA VAL A 432 -6.72 -13.17 9.05
C VAL A 432 -6.32 -13.97 7.80
N GLY A 433 -6.45 -13.40 6.61
CA GLY A 433 -5.95 -14.00 5.37
C GLY A 433 -4.45 -14.25 5.39
N HIS A 434 -3.68 -13.31 5.90
CA HIS A 434 -2.25 -13.53 6.15
C HIS A 434 -2.01 -14.67 7.13
N ILE A 435 -2.76 -14.73 8.21
CA ILE A 435 -2.63 -15.84 9.18
C ILE A 435 -3.05 -17.18 8.56
N MET A 436 -3.98 -17.19 7.59
CA MET A 436 -4.29 -18.37 6.78
C MET A 436 -3.17 -18.75 5.78
N GLY A 437 -2.09 -17.98 5.74
CA GLY A 437 -0.92 -18.22 4.93
C GLY A 437 -0.86 -17.43 3.64
N LEU A 438 -1.87 -16.65 3.27
CA LEU A 438 -1.92 -15.89 2.01
C LEU A 438 -1.02 -14.67 2.05
N ARG A 439 -0.27 -14.42 0.98
CA ARG A 439 0.36 -13.12 0.69
C ARG A 439 -0.61 -12.23 -0.08
N HIS A 440 -0.21 -10.98 -0.33
CA HIS A 440 -1.04 -10.02 -1.05
C HIS A 440 -1.39 -10.45 -2.47
N ASN A 441 -2.52 -9.93 -2.96
CA ASN A 441 -2.90 -9.92 -4.37
C ASN A 441 -3.21 -8.50 -4.82
N PHE A 442 -2.24 -7.81 -5.40
CA PHE A 442 -2.39 -6.45 -5.95
C PHE A 442 -2.99 -6.40 -7.36
N ALA A 443 -3.61 -7.48 -7.82
CA ALA A 443 -4.34 -7.55 -9.08
C ALA A 443 -5.87 -7.70 -8.86
N GLY A 444 -6.33 -7.62 -7.63
CA GLY A 444 -7.75 -7.78 -7.30
C GLY A 444 -8.61 -6.66 -7.87
N SER A 445 -8.14 -5.41 -7.81
CA SER A 445 -8.76 -4.21 -8.38
C SER A 445 -8.92 -4.31 -9.89
N LEU A 446 -7.97 -4.93 -10.60
CA LEU A 446 -8.02 -5.15 -12.05
C LEU A 446 -9.17 -6.08 -12.47
N ALA A 447 -9.68 -6.90 -11.55
CA ALA A 447 -10.81 -7.79 -11.74
C ALA A 447 -12.09 -7.27 -11.05
N ALA A 448 -12.12 -6.00 -10.66
CA ALA A 448 -13.30 -5.36 -10.06
C ALA A 448 -14.53 -5.46 -10.98
N THR A 449 -15.70 -5.57 -10.36
CA THR A 449 -16.99 -5.54 -11.08
C THR A 449 -17.67 -4.18 -10.99
N LEU A 450 -17.15 -3.28 -10.14
CA LEU A 450 -17.52 -1.88 -10.08
C LEU A 450 -16.51 -1.04 -10.85
N ASP A 451 -16.97 -0.19 -11.75
CA ASP A 451 -16.12 0.87 -12.27
C ASP A 451 -15.95 2.00 -11.24
N LEU A 452 -15.04 2.93 -11.50
CA LEU A 452 -14.73 4.01 -10.56
C LEU A 452 -15.94 4.89 -10.26
N LYS A 453 -16.73 5.22 -11.29
CA LYS A 453 -17.93 6.04 -11.12
C LYS A 453 -19.01 5.30 -10.32
N GLU A 454 -19.19 4.01 -10.59
CA GLU A 454 -20.12 3.17 -9.86
C GLU A 454 -19.72 3.04 -8.38
N LEU A 455 -18.41 2.96 -8.09
CA LEU A 455 -17.91 2.95 -6.71
C LEU A 455 -18.16 4.29 -6.01
N ASP A 456 -17.99 5.42 -6.69
CA ASP A 456 -18.29 6.75 -6.15
C ASP A 456 -19.78 6.93 -5.90
N ASP A 457 -20.62 6.49 -6.83
CA ASP A 457 -22.08 6.55 -6.70
C ASP A 457 -22.55 5.63 -5.56
N TRP A 458 -21.96 4.43 -5.46
CA TRP A 458 -22.20 3.52 -4.34
C TRP A 458 -21.84 4.17 -3.00
N PHE A 459 -20.66 4.79 -2.89
CA PHE A 459 -20.18 5.39 -1.63
C PHE A 459 -21.08 6.55 -1.18
N LYS A 460 -21.54 7.39 -2.11
CA LYS A 460 -22.50 8.46 -1.82
C LYS A 460 -23.84 7.90 -1.32
N ALA A 461 -24.40 6.91 -2.01
CA ALA A 461 -25.63 6.24 -1.61
C ALA A 461 -25.48 5.54 -0.25
N TYR A 462 -24.33 4.88 -0.02
CA TYR A 462 -24.01 4.23 1.25
C TYR A 462 -23.99 5.22 2.42
N VAL A 463 -23.31 6.36 2.28
CA VAL A 463 -23.22 7.40 3.32
C VAL A 463 -24.57 8.06 3.56
N ALA A 464 -25.39 8.22 2.52
CA ALA A 464 -26.76 8.75 2.62
C ALA A 464 -27.75 7.76 3.25
N GLY A 465 -27.40 6.49 3.40
CA GLY A 465 -28.29 5.43 3.89
C GLY A 465 -29.31 4.97 2.85
N ASP A 466 -29.03 5.17 1.57
CA ASP A 466 -29.89 4.75 0.46
C ASP A 466 -29.86 3.23 0.26
N LYS A 467 -30.79 2.74 -0.57
CA LYS A 467 -30.81 1.31 -0.95
C LYS A 467 -29.65 0.98 -1.89
N LEU A 468 -28.99 -0.14 -1.60
CA LEU A 468 -27.82 -0.60 -2.33
C LEU A 468 -28.05 -1.89 -3.13
N ASP A 469 -29.30 -2.24 -3.39
CA ASP A 469 -29.67 -3.51 -4.06
C ASP A 469 -29.04 -3.67 -5.46
N ALA A 470 -28.81 -2.54 -6.17
CA ALA A 470 -28.16 -2.54 -7.48
C ALA A 470 -26.68 -3.00 -7.46
N TYR A 471 -26.10 -3.03 -6.29
CA TYR A 471 -24.69 -3.40 -6.08
C TYR A 471 -24.50 -4.81 -5.48
N THR A 472 -25.57 -5.57 -5.36
CA THR A 472 -25.54 -6.95 -4.86
C THR A 472 -24.59 -7.81 -5.71
N ASN A 473 -23.72 -8.58 -5.06
CA ASN A 473 -22.69 -9.41 -5.69
C ASN A 473 -21.65 -8.64 -6.55
N ARG A 474 -21.57 -7.33 -6.38
CA ARG A 474 -20.55 -6.51 -7.03
C ARG A 474 -19.50 -6.07 -6.03
N TYR A 475 -18.24 -5.97 -6.46
CA TYR A 475 -17.09 -5.70 -5.59
C TYR A 475 -16.08 -4.77 -6.26
N ALA A 476 -15.39 -3.98 -5.42
CA ALA A 476 -14.32 -3.07 -5.83
C ALA A 476 -12.98 -3.79 -6.01
N SER A 477 -12.79 -4.95 -5.38
CA SER A 477 -11.66 -5.85 -5.59
C SER A 477 -12.13 -7.29 -5.57
N SER A 478 -11.53 -8.15 -6.36
CA SER A 478 -11.79 -9.60 -6.39
C SER A 478 -11.14 -10.35 -5.22
N SER A 479 -10.29 -9.69 -4.45
CA SER A 479 -9.53 -10.25 -3.33
C SER A 479 -9.51 -9.32 -2.14
N ILE A 480 -9.67 -9.88 -0.94
CA ILE A 480 -9.45 -9.16 0.32
C ILE A 480 -7.95 -8.91 0.57
N MET A 481 -7.07 -9.67 -0.08
CA MET A 481 -5.62 -9.59 0.10
C MET A 481 -4.97 -8.45 -0.68
N GLU A 482 -5.71 -7.38 -0.97
CA GLU A 482 -5.26 -6.18 -1.66
C GLU A 482 -5.23 -4.97 -0.73
N TYR A 483 -4.36 -4.00 -1.00
CA TYR A 483 -4.44 -2.69 -0.37
C TYR A 483 -5.34 -1.78 -1.19
N THR A 484 -6.56 -1.59 -0.70
CA THR A 484 -7.55 -0.78 -1.39
C THR A 484 -7.65 0.62 -0.78
N VAL A 485 -8.12 1.60 -1.58
CA VAL A 485 -8.47 2.92 -1.05
C VAL A 485 -9.66 2.83 -0.09
N PHE A 486 -9.82 3.81 0.80
CA PHE A 486 -10.81 3.79 1.88
C PHE A 486 -12.23 3.41 1.40
N LYS A 487 -12.76 4.06 0.35
CA LYS A 487 -14.12 3.77 -0.16
C LYS A 487 -14.28 2.34 -0.70
N ALA A 488 -13.22 1.80 -1.28
CA ALA A 488 -13.21 0.41 -1.76
C ALA A 488 -13.12 -0.57 -0.59
N ALA A 489 -12.31 -0.31 0.43
CA ALA A 489 -12.26 -1.10 1.66
C ALA A 489 -13.61 -1.11 2.39
N VAL A 490 -14.27 0.06 2.49
CA VAL A 490 -15.64 0.13 3.05
C VAL A 490 -16.62 -0.69 2.21
N GLN A 491 -16.51 -0.66 0.88
CA GLN A 491 -17.36 -1.44 -0.02
C GLN A 491 -17.14 -2.95 0.15
N VAL A 492 -15.90 -3.39 0.27
CA VAL A 492 -15.58 -4.79 0.53
C VAL A 492 -16.07 -5.22 1.93
N GLY A 493 -15.92 -4.38 2.94
CA GLY A 493 -16.49 -4.63 4.27
C GLY A 493 -18.02 -4.70 4.28
N TRP A 494 -18.70 -3.83 3.51
CA TRP A 494 -20.13 -3.93 3.25
C TRP A 494 -20.49 -5.26 2.56
N PHE A 495 -19.70 -5.69 1.56
CA PHE A 495 -19.85 -6.98 0.90
C PHE A 495 -19.75 -8.13 1.92
N ILE A 496 -18.75 -8.11 2.80
CA ILE A 496 -18.61 -9.09 3.89
C ILE A 496 -19.85 -9.10 4.78
N ARG A 497 -20.40 -7.94 5.11
CA ARG A 497 -21.58 -7.85 6.00
C ARG A 497 -22.87 -8.32 5.34
N THR A 498 -23.03 -8.11 4.04
CA THR A 498 -24.34 -8.23 3.37
C THR A 498 -24.43 -9.41 2.39
N GLN A 499 -23.32 -9.90 1.84
CA GLN A 499 -23.31 -10.96 0.85
C GLN A 499 -22.89 -12.30 1.46
N PRO A 500 -23.47 -13.42 1.04
CA PRO A 500 -23.12 -14.75 1.59
C PRO A 500 -21.85 -15.35 1.00
N GLU A 501 -21.39 -14.88 -0.14
CA GLU A 501 -20.25 -15.42 -0.88
C GLU A 501 -18.93 -14.81 -0.44
N ALA A 502 -17.82 -15.52 -0.67
CA ALA A 502 -16.48 -14.94 -0.63
C ALA A 502 -16.17 -14.23 -1.96
N LEU A 503 -15.23 -13.31 -1.92
CA LEU A 503 -14.65 -12.73 -3.13
C LEU A 503 -14.04 -13.84 -4.00
N PRO A 504 -14.17 -13.76 -5.33
CA PRO A 504 -13.89 -14.89 -6.19
C PRO A 504 -12.41 -15.34 -6.17
N HIS A 505 -11.47 -14.41 -6.06
CA HIS A 505 -10.06 -14.78 -5.97
C HIS A 505 -9.74 -15.46 -4.63
N ASP A 506 -10.26 -14.98 -3.51
CA ASP A 506 -10.00 -15.55 -2.19
C ASP A 506 -10.52 -17.00 -2.12
N LYS A 507 -11.69 -17.24 -2.70
CA LYS A 507 -12.24 -18.59 -2.84
C LYS A 507 -11.32 -19.49 -3.66
N ALA A 508 -10.86 -19.01 -4.81
CA ALA A 508 -9.95 -19.78 -5.68
C ALA A 508 -8.61 -20.06 -4.98
N ALA A 509 -8.04 -19.06 -4.30
CA ALA A 509 -6.77 -19.19 -3.58
C ALA A 509 -6.84 -20.22 -2.45
N ILE A 510 -7.90 -20.19 -1.64
CA ILE A 510 -8.12 -21.17 -0.55
C ILE A 510 -8.38 -22.57 -1.11
N GLN A 511 -9.22 -22.69 -2.14
CA GLN A 511 -9.52 -23.99 -2.74
C GLN A 511 -8.26 -24.62 -3.33
N TRP A 512 -7.43 -23.85 -4.01
CA TRP A 512 -6.17 -24.34 -4.53
C TRP A 512 -5.15 -24.64 -3.42
N GLY A 513 -4.97 -23.70 -2.47
CA GLY A 513 -3.97 -23.81 -1.41
C GLY A 513 -4.23 -24.98 -0.46
N TYR A 514 -5.45 -25.13 0.01
CA TYR A 514 -5.82 -26.10 1.03
C TYR A 514 -6.34 -27.44 0.49
N PHE A 515 -7.08 -27.41 -0.64
CA PHE A 515 -7.77 -28.60 -1.13
C PHE A 515 -7.21 -29.14 -2.46
N ASN A 516 -6.17 -28.53 -3.00
CA ASN A 516 -5.60 -28.87 -4.31
C ASN A 516 -6.65 -28.81 -5.46
N SER A 517 -7.71 -28.04 -5.27
CA SER A 517 -8.75 -27.89 -6.27
C SER A 517 -8.36 -26.78 -7.23
N GLU A 518 -8.21 -27.13 -8.50
CA GLU A 518 -8.15 -26.12 -9.56
C GLU A 518 -9.57 -25.61 -9.79
N SER A 519 -9.84 -24.40 -9.36
CA SER A 519 -11.11 -23.76 -9.66
C SER A 519 -11.26 -23.63 -11.18
N PRO A 520 -12.42 -23.96 -11.76
CA PRO A 520 -12.66 -23.64 -13.16
C PRO A 520 -12.41 -22.12 -13.34
N ARG A 521 -11.69 -21.76 -14.38
CA ARG A 521 -11.39 -20.36 -14.72
C ARG A 521 -12.66 -19.68 -15.25
N GLU A 522 -13.68 -19.56 -14.42
CA GLU A 522 -14.86 -18.76 -14.72
C GLU A 522 -14.53 -17.31 -14.38
N GLY A 523 -14.32 -16.54 -15.43
CA GLY A 523 -14.05 -15.11 -15.30
C GLY A 523 -12.58 -14.76 -15.27
N ARG A 524 -12.35 -13.45 -15.14
CA ARG A 524 -11.03 -12.80 -15.22
C ARG A 524 -10.42 -12.70 -13.83
N LEU A 525 -10.04 -13.83 -13.22
CA LEU A 525 -9.27 -13.81 -11.98
C LEU A 525 -7.82 -13.47 -12.30
N LEU A 526 -7.35 -12.36 -11.74
CA LEU A 526 -5.99 -11.87 -11.88
C LEU A 526 -5.26 -12.01 -10.54
N PHE A 527 -3.98 -12.32 -10.62
CA PHE A 527 -3.14 -12.42 -9.44
C PHE A 527 -1.78 -11.76 -9.67
N GLY A 528 -1.33 -11.00 -8.69
CA GLY A 528 0.01 -10.42 -8.63
C GLY A 528 0.36 -10.07 -7.19
N THR A 529 1.53 -10.51 -6.72
CA THR A 529 1.94 -10.39 -5.32
C THR A 529 3.04 -9.34 -5.14
N ASP A 530 3.51 -9.15 -3.92
CA ASP A 530 4.51 -8.17 -3.49
C ASP A 530 5.78 -8.15 -4.38
N ASP A 531 6.25 -9.34 -4.79
CA ASP A 531 7.46 -9.47 -5.61
C ASP A 531 7.29 -8.91 -7.03
N GLN A 532 6.06 -8.64 -7.42
CA GLN A 532 5.67 -8.21 -8.78
C GLN A 532 5.27 -6.73 -8.84
N VAL A 533 4.99 -6.12 -7.70
CA VAL A 533 4.77 -4.67 -7.61
C VAL A 533 6.00 -3.92 -8.14
N GLY A 534 5.78 -3.01 -9.07
CA GLY A 534 6.86 -2.31 -9.77
C GLY A 534 7.52 -3.09 -10.93
N THR A 535 7.25 -4.39 -11.07
CA THR A 535 7.60 -5.16 -12.28
C THR A 535 6.54 -4.97 -13.36
N TYR A 536 5.27 -4.97 -12.94
CA TYR A 536 4.11 -4.70 -13.80
C TYR A 536 3.54 -3.35 -13.43
N GLY A 537 3.30 -2.51 -14.43
CA GLY A 537 2.84 -1.15 -14.23
C GLY A 537 1.43 -1.05 -13.65
N ASP A 538 0.60 -2.05 -13.88
CA ASP A 538 -0.77 -2.12 -13.38
C ASP A 538 -0.93 -2.85 -12.03
N LEU A 539 0.15 -3.35 -11.45
CA LEU A 539 0.16 -3.85 -10.09
C LEU A 539 0.57 -2.74 -9.13
N GLN A 540 -0.42 -2.05 -8.60
CA GLN A 540 -0.22 -0.92 -7.70
C GLN A 540 -0.85 -1.21 -6.35
N ARG A 541 -0.32 -0.57 -5.31
CA ARG A 541 -0.98 -0.48 -4.01
C ARG A 541 -1.95 0.69 -4.04
N PHE A 542 -3.10 0.54 -3.40
CA PHE A 542 -4.11 1.58 -3.27
C PHE A 542 -4.64 2.11 -4.61
N ASP A 543 -4.69 1.28 -5.63
CA ASP A 543 -5.37 1.59 -6.88
C ASP A 543 -6.86 1.18 -6.84
N VAL A 544 -7.58 1.56 -7.86
CA VAL A 544 -9.01 1.26 -8.00
C VAL A 544 -9.34 1.02 -9.47
N GLY A 545 -10.06 -0.07 -9.73
CA GLY A 545 -10.53 -0.40 -11.07
C GLY A 545 -9.45 -1.01 -11.97
N ALA A 546 -9.84 -1.32 -13.18
CA ALA A 546 -9.05 -2.13 -14.10
C ALA A 546 -7.98 -1.33 -14.90
N ASP A 547 -7.99 -0.01 -14.81
CA ASP A 547 -7.19 0.86 -15.66
C ASP A 547 -6.42 1.89 -14.82
N PRO A 548 -5.12 1.68 -14.57
CA PRO A 548 -4.34 2.55 -13.69
C PRO A 548 -4.25 4.02 -14.14
N VAL A 549 -4.26 4.29 -15.45
CA VAL A 549 -4.29 5.68 -15.96
C VAL A 549 -5.64 6.33 -15.65
N VAL A 550 -6.74 5.56 -15.79
CA VAL A 550 -8.09 6.03 -15.42
C VAL A 550 -8.22 6.23 -13.92
N ALA A 551 -7.65 5.34 -13.12
CA ALA A 551 -7.61 5.46 -11.66
C ALA A 551 -6.85 6.71 -11.22
N ALA A 552 -5.66 6.94 -11.73
CA ALA A 552 -4.85 8.13 -11.43
C ALA A 552 -5.56 9.44 -11.84
N TYR A 553 -6.23 9.44 -13.00
CA TYR A 553 -7.06 10.56 -13.44
C TYR A 553 -8.21 10.85 -12.47
N SER A 554 -8.96 9.83 -12.07
CA SER A 554 -10.07 9.97 -11.12
C SER A 554 -9.60 10.47 -9.76
N GLN A 555 -8.52 9.90 -9.24
CA GLN A 555 -7.94 10.29 -7.96
C GLN A 555 -7.46 11.75 -7.97
N MET A 556 -6.86 12.20 -9.06
CA MET A 556 -6.47 13.60 -9.23
C MET A 556 -7.70 14.54 -9.29
N SER A 557 -8.75 14.15 -10.01
CA SER A 557 -10.02 14.89 -10.05
C SER A 557 -10.63 15.03 -8.65
N ASP A 558 -10.66 13.96 -7.88
CA ASP A 558 -11.20 13.95 -6.52
C ASP A 558 -10.39 14.85 -5.59
N ASN A 559 -9.06 14.82 -5.65
CA ASN A 559 -8.21 15.68 -4.85
C ASN A 559 -8.41 17.16 -5.17
N ILE A 560 -8.56 17.51 -6.44
CA ILE A 560 -8.90 18.89 -6.85
C ILE A 560 -10.27 19.29 -6.30
N ARG A 561 -11.25 18.41 -6.43
CA ARG A 561 -12.61 18.63 -5.95
C ARG A 561 -12.67 18.83 -4.43
N LEU A 562 -11.86 18.10 -3.65
CA LEU A 562 -11.84 18.12 -2.19
C LEU A 562 -10.98 19.25 -1.60
N LEU A 563 -10.15 19.91 -2.40
CA LEU A 563 -9.21 20.93 -1.92
C LEU A 563 -9.89 22.06 -1.13
N PRO A 564 -11.04 22.65 -1.57
CA PRO A 564 -11.73 23.66 -0.78
C PRO A 564 -12.27 23.14 0.56
N ASN A 565 -12.74 21.90 0.62
CA ASN A 565 -13.15 21.25 1.88
C ASN A 565 -11.97 21.14 2.84
N ASN A 566 -10.81 20.72 2.32
CA ASN A 566 -9.57 20.59 3.10
C ASN A 566 -9.08 21.91 3.69
N VAL A 567 -9.27 23.02 2.97
CA VAL A 567 -9.02 24.36 3.52
C VAL A 567 -9.89 24.59 4.76
N ILE A 568 -11.20 24.34 4.68
CA ILE A 568 -12.11 24.56 5.81
C ILE A 568 -11.77 23.63 6.99
N GLU A 569 -11.53 22.34 6.73
CA GLU A 569 -11.18 21.37 7.77
C GLU A 569 -9.89 21.75 8.54
N THR A 570 -8.93 22.37 7.85
CA THR A 570 -7.72 22.90 8.48
C THR A 570 -8.06 24.03 9.48
N PHE A 571 -8.95 24.93 9.12
CA PHE A 571 -9.40 26.00 10.01
C PHE A 571 -10.29 25.49 11.15
N ILE A 572 -11.10 24.46 10.93
CA ILE A 572 -11.88 23.81 11.99
C ILE A 572 -10.93 23.22 13.03
N ALA A 573 -9.92 22.49 12.59
CA ALA A 573 -8.93 21.87 13.48
C ALA A 573 -8.17 22.93 14.33
N ALA A 574 -7.83 24.07 13.73
CA ALA A 574 -7.16 25.16 14.43
C ALA A 574 -8.06 25.89 15.42
N LYS A 575 -9.33 26.13 15.05
CA LYS A 575 -10.29 26.84 15.90
C LYS A 575 -10.77 26.01 17.09
N ALA A 576 -10.96 24.72 16.88
CA ALA A 576 -11.57 23.81 17.84
C ALA A 576 -10.74 22.52 18.00
N PRO A 577 -9.47 22.60 18.46
CA PRO A 577 -8.62 21.46 18.68
C PRO A 577 -9.15 20.62 19.85
N ARG A 578 -8.73 19.34 19.91
CA ARG A 578 -9.09 18.43 21.03
C ARG A 578 -8.55 18.93 22.36
N ASP A 579 -7.29 19.39 22.39
CA ASP A 579 -6.68 20.05 23.53
C ASP A 579 -6.70 21.59 23.32
N PRO A 580 -7.30 22.35 24.23
CA PRO A 580 -7.30 23.81 24.12
C PRO A 580 -5.91 24.47 24.04
N ARG A 581 -4.87 23.78 24.52
CA ARG A 581 -3.46 24.24 24.43
C ARG A 581 -2.92 24.22 23.00
N ASP A 582 -3.51 23.40 22.13
CA ASP A 582 -3.13 23.31 20.70
C ASP A 582 -3.83 24.36 19.83
N ARG A 583 -4.58 25.28 20.43
CA ARG A 583 -5.26 26.34 19.68
C ARG A 583 -4.24 27.29 19.05
N VAL A 584 -4.32 27.42 17.73
CA VAL A 584 -3.49 28.31 16.94
C VAL A 584 -4.34 29.47 16.46
N PRO A 585 -3.83 30.74 16.51
CA PRO A 585 -4.52 31.86 15.88
C PRO A 585 -4.79 31.55 14.38
N LEU A 586 -6.02 31.79 13.93
CA LEU A 586 -6.40 31.41 12.54
C LEU A 586 -5.54 32.13 11.48
N ALA A 587 -4.98 33.28 11.78
CA ALA A 587 -4.04 34.00 10.90
C ALA A 587 -2.70 33.26 10.72
N GLU A 588 -2.30 32.43 11.70
CA GLU A 588 -1.03 31.73 11.74
C GLU A 588 -1.16 30.26 11.32
N VAL A 589 -2.37 29.83 10.97
CA VAL A 589 -2.62 28.45 10.57
C VAL A 589 -1.79 28.08 9.35
N ASN A 590 -1.04 27.00 9.49
CA ASN A 590 -0.38 26.37 8.35
C ASN A 590 -1.40 25.61 7.53
N LEU A 591 -1.58 25.97 6.26
CA LEU A 591 -2.55 25.31 5.41
C LEU A 591 -2.02 23.95 4.99
N TRP A 592 -2.59 22.87 5.50
CA TRP A 592 -2.34 21.52 5.02
C TRP A 592 -2.55 21.35 3.51
N PRO A 593 -3.55 21.99 2.89
CA PRO A 593 -3.76 21.91 1.44
C PRO A 593 -2.54 22.28 0.57
N THR A 594 -1.54 22.97 1.10
CA THR A 594 -0.26 23.14 0.38
C THR A 594 0.37 21.79 0.03
N ARG A 595 0.23 20.77 0.88
CA ARG A 595 0.69 19.39 0.63
C ARG A 595 -0.23 18.64 -0.33
N ASP A 596 -1.53 18.89 -0.27
CA ASP A 596 -2.48 18.33 -1.25
C ASP A 596 -2.17 18.86 -2.65
N ALA A 597 -1.73 20.11 -2.79
CA ALA A 597 -1.24 20.65 -4.04
C ALA A 597 0.00 19.90 -4.56
N ILE A 598 0.94 19.57 -3.69
CA ILE A 598 2.10 18.73 -4.03
C ILE A 598 1.64 17.32 -4.43
N SER A 599 0.65 16.76 -3.73
CA SER A 599 0.08 15.46 -4.08
C SER A 599 -0.61 15.46 -5.44
N ILE A 600 -1.38 16.49 -5.77
CA ILE A 600 -2.01 16.66 -7.10
C ILE A 600 -0.95 16.70 -8.20
N SER A 601 0.12 17.48 -8.02
CA SER A 601 1.22 17.52 -8.99
C SER A 601 2.00 16.20 -9.06
N GLY A 602 2.13 15.47 -7.95
CA GLY A 602 2.70 14.14 -7.89
C GLY A 602 1.86 13.10 -8.64
N GLN A 603 0.54 13.14 -8.50
CA GLN A 603 -0.38 12.27 -9.24
C GLN A 603 -0.37 12.56 -10.73
N PHE A 604 -0.32 13.83 -11.13
CA PHE A 604 -0.11 14.20 -12.53
C PHE A 604 1.20 13.63 -13.06
N SER A 605 2.26 13.71 -12.26
CA SER A 605 3.55 13.12 -12.59
C SER A 605 3.49 11.60 -12.71
N SER A 606 2.75 10.93 -11.84
CA SER A 606 2.57 9.47 -11.90
C SER A 606 1.79 9.07 -13.15
N MET A 607 0.71 9.77 -13.46
CA MET A 607 -0.09 9.54 -14.66
C MET A 607 0.75 9.65 -15.94
N LEU A 608 1.62 10.66 -16.03
CA LEU A 608 2.57 10.78 -17.14
C LEU A 608 3.66 9.71 -17.07
N GLY A 609 4.05 9.28 -15.87
CA GLY A 609 5.09 8.26 -15.65
C GLY A 609 4.73 6.89 -16.22
N TRP A 610 3.45 6.58 -16.41
CA TRP A 610 3.00 5.36 -17.09
C TRP A 610 3.54 5.25 -18.51
N PHE A 611 3.77 6.36 -19.19
CA PHE A 611 4.39 6.39 -20.50
C PHE A 611 5.89 6.07 -20.45
N ASN A 612 6.53 6.16 -19.28
CA ASN A 612 7.97 5.96 -19.10
C ASN A 612 8.33 4.54 -18.69
N GLN A 613 7.38 3.65 -18.51
CA GLN A 613 7.65 2.25 -18.14
C GLN A 613 7.99 1.41 -19.35
N ASN A 614 9.15 1.66 -19.95
CA ASN A 614 9.65 0.95 -21.12
C ASN A 614 9.62 -0.57 -20.94
N ALA A 615 9.13 -1.28 -21.93
CA ALA A 615 9.17 -2.74 -22.07
C ALA A 615 8.55 -3.54 -20.92
N ARG A 616 7.74 -2.93 -20.08
CA ARG A 616 7.04 -3.63 -18.98
C ARG A 616 5.59 -3.90 -19.35
N SER A 617 5.11 -5.07 -18.99
CA SER A 617 3.69 -5.39 -19.13
C SER A 617 2.84 -4.50 -18.24
N LEU A 618 1.70 -4.00 -18.74
CA LEU A 618 0.68 -3.33 -17.92
C LEU A 618 -0.35 -4.30 -17.38
N ARG A 619 -0.39 -5.53 -17.84
CA ARG A 619 -1.39 -6.49 -17.36
C ARG A 619 -0.80 -7.83 -17.04
N VAL A 620 -1.19 -8.31 -15.86
CA VAL A 620 -1.18 -9.71 -15.55
C VAL A 620 -2.46 -10.29 -16.15
N GLU A 621 -2.35 -10.91 -17.33
CA GLU A 621 -3.50 -11.61 -17.92
C GLU A 621 -3.58 -13.01 -17.36
N GLN A 622 -4.76 -13.42 -16.98
CA GLN A 622 -5.15 -14.75 -16.45
C GLN A 622 -4.06 -15.40 -15.60
N PRO A 623 -4.25 -15.98 -14.49
CA PRO A 623 -3.15 -16.25 -13.61
C PRO A 623 -1.91 -16.60 -14.44
N PHE A 624 -1.05 -15.60 -14.69
CA PHE A 624 0.28 -15.66 -15.30
C PHE A 624 0.44 -15.89 -16.81
N ASP A 625 -0.55 -15.64 -17.65
CA ASP A 625 -0.23 -15.27 -19.02
C ASP A 625 0.36 -13.84 -19.00
N PHE A 626 1.51 -13.73 -18.37
CA PHE A 626 2.34 -12.56 -18.57
C PHE A 626 2.61 -12.45 -20.06
N ILE A 627 2.56 -11.24 -20.57
CA ILE A 627 3.25 -10.91 -21.83
C ILE A 627 4.76 -11.29 -21.72
N GLY A 628 5.10 -12.06 -20.69
CA GLY A 628 6.44 -12.46 -20.29
C GLY A 628 7.22 -13.29 -21.30
N ASP A 629 6.56 -14.04 -22.15
CA ASP A 629 7.17 -14.81 -23.24
C ASP A 629 7.39 -14.00 -24.51
N LEU A 630 6.87 -12.75 -24.57
CA LEU A 630 7.13 -11.88 -25.71
C LEU A 630 8.56 -11.36 -25.65
N ASN A 631 9.20 -11.22 -26.81
CA ASN A 631 10.45 -10.48 -26.91
C ASN A 631 10.24 -9.00 -26.52
N GLN A 632 11.30 -8.28 -26.22
CA GLN A 632 11.23 -6.90 -25.72
C GLN A 632 10.39 -5.99 -26.63
N LYS A 633 10.52 -6.13 -27.95
CA LYS A 633 9.75 -5.35 -28.92
C LYS A 633 8.24 -5.62 -28.80
N ASN A 634 7.84 -6.88 -28.72
CA ASN A 634 6.43 -7.23 -28.59
C ASN A 634 5.85 -6.80 -27.22
N ARG A 635 6.66 -6.81 -26.15
CA ARG A 635 6.25 -6.26 -24.84
C ARG A 635 6.02 -4.76 -24.90
N ALA A 636 6.92 -4.02 -25.54
CA ALA A 636 6.81 -2.58 -25.71
C ALA A 636 5.57 -2.21 -26.52
N GLU A 637 5.29 -2.92 -27.62
CA GLU A 637 4.08 -2.73 -28.44
C GLU A 637 2.80 -3.03 -27.64
N ALA A 638 2.76 -4.11 -26.87
CA ALA A 638 1.61 -4.47 -26.04
C ALA A 638 1.38 -3.45 -24.92
N HIS A 639 2.44 -3.01 -24.27
CA HIS A 639 2.38 -1.95 -23.26
C HIS A 639 1.82 -0.65 -23.84
N TRP A 640 2.35 -0.21 -24.98
CA TRP A 640 1.90 0.99 -25.69
C TRP A 640 0.43 0.89 -26.09
N LYS A 641 0.01 -0.25 -26.63
CA LYS A 641 -1.39 -0.49 -26.97
C LYS A 641 -2.29 -0.39 -25.74
N SER A 642 -1.90 -0.96 -24.61
CA SER A 642 -2.67 -0.87 -23.38
C SER A 642 -2.79 0.57 -22.88
N LEU A 643 -1.73 1.36 -22.94
CA LEU A 643 -1.77 2.79 -22.62
C LEU A 643 -2.71 3.56 -23.54
N ASN A 644 -2.62 3.32 -24.85
CA ASN A 644 -3.50 3.94 -25.84
C ASN A 644 -4.96 3.62 -25.54
N ASP A 645 -5.30 2.36 -25.28
CA ASP A 645 -6.65 1.93 -24.95
C ASP A 645 -7.17 2.63 -23.68
N GLN A 646 -6.31 2.86 -22.68
CA GLN A 646 -6.68 3.58 -21.44
C GLN A 646 -6.88 5.08 -21.70
N VAL A 647 -6.01 5.70 -22.49
CA VAL A 647 -6.14 7.11 -22.85
C VAL A 647 -7.41 7.34 -23.69
N GLU A 648 -7.72 6.45 -24.62
CA GLU A 648 -8.97 6.51 -25.41
C GLU A 648 -10.21 6.34 -24.52
N ARG A 649 -10.18 5.44 -23.52
CA ARG A 649 -11.25 5.29 -22.54
C ARG A 649 -11.45 6.55 -21.69
N LEU A 650 -10.42 7.35 -21.48
CA LEU A 650 -10.52 8.67 -20.84
C LEU A 650 -11.08 9.76 -21.75
N GLY A 651 -11.22 9.51 -23.05
CA GLY A 651 -11.65 10.50 -24.03
C GLY A 651 -10.48 11.21 -24.73
N GLY A 652 -9.33 10.56 -24.81
CA GLY A 652 -8.15 10.99 -25.53
C GLY A 652 -7.17 11.85 -24.72
N VAL A 653 -6.07 12.21 -25.38
CA VAL A 653 -4.93 12.95 -24.79
C VAL A 653 -5.34 14.25 -24.10
N ASP A 654 -6.25 15.01 -24.69
CA ASP A 654 -6.67 16.30 -24.17
C ASP A 654 -7.33 16.17 -22.80
N ARG A 655 -8.17 15.16 -22.62
CA ARG A 655 -8.80 14.89 -21.32
C ARG A 655 -7.78 14.30 -20.35
N ALA A 656 -7.05 13.27 -20.76
CA ALA A 656 -6.16 12.52 -19.89
C ALA A 656 -5.06 13.39 -19.24
N PHE A 657 -4.47 14.32 -20.00
CA PHE A 657 -3.25 15.02 -19.57
C PHE A 657 -3.36 16.54 -19.48
N PHE A 658 -4.33 17.16 -20.14
CA PHE A 658 -4.36 18.63 -20.24
C PHE A 658 -5.63 19.26 -19.67
N SER A 659 -6.69 18.48 -19.42
CA SER A 659 -7.95 19.01 -18.92
C SER A 659 -7.85 19.63 -17.51
N PHE A 660 -6.88 19.22 -16.70
CA PHE A 660 -6.66 19.76 -15.36
C PHE A 660 -5.90 21.07 -15.35
N LEU A 661 -5.15 21.36 -16.40
CA LEU A 661 -4.23 22.48 -16.40
C LEU A 661 -5.00 23.81 -16.41
N PRO A 662 -4.61 24.77 -15.56
CA PRO A 662 -5.23 26.10 -15.47
C PRO A 662 -4.80 27.03 -16.61
N VAL A 663 -4.62 26.50 -17.79
CA VAL A 663 -4.15 27.21 -18.98
C VAL A 663 -5.24 27.20 -20.06
N ASP A 664 -5.23 28.20 -20.91
CA ASP A 664 -6.21 28.32 -21.98
C ASP A 664 -5.70 27.62 -23.26
N LEU A 665 -5.55 26.32 -23.16
CA LEU A 665 -5.33 25.47 -24.31
C LEU A 665 -6.67 25.21 -25.03
N LYS A 666 -6.69 25.30 -26.35
CA LYS A 666 -7.86 24.91 -27.14
C LYS A 666 -8.00 23.39 -27.17
N LEU A 667 -8.52 22.82 -26.05
CA LEU A 667 -8.70 21.38 -25.91
C LEU A 667 -9.97 20.90 -26.64
N ASP A 668 -9.87 19.76 -27.29
CA ASP A 668 -11.00 19.05 -27.87
C ASP A 668 -11.56 18.06 -26.84
N LEU A 669 -12.35 18.58 -25.88
CA LEU A 669 -12.99 17.79 -24.84
C LEU A 669 -14.37 17.31 -25.32
N LYS A 670 -14.43 16.05 -25.72
CA LYS A 670 -15.71 15.36 -25.99
C LYS A 670 -16.47 15.14 -24.67
N GLU A 671 -17.74 14.70 -24.77
CA GLU A 671 -18.51 14.26 -23.60
C GLU A 671 -17.70 13.24 -22.79
N ALA A 672 -17.83 13.29 -21.44
CA ALA A 672 -17.10 12.36 -20.57
C ALA A 672 -17.51 10.93 -20.89
N PRO A 673 -16.55 10.02 -21.11
CA PRO A 673 -16.86 8.61 -21.35
C PRO A 673 -17.63 8.00 -20.17
N LYS A 674 -18.37 6.92 -20.42
CA LYS A 674 -19.05 6.18 -19.38
C LYS A 674 -18.04 5.69 -18.31
N GLY A 675 -18.36 5.90 -17.04
CA GLY A 675 -17.48 5.48 -15.93
C GLY A 675 -16.35 6.46 -15.58
N VAL A 676 -16.22 7.55 -16.33
CA VAL A 676 -15.22 8.62 -16.07
C VAL A 676 -15.95 9.88 -15.64
N GLY A 677 -15.50 10.48 -14.53
CA GLY A 677 -16.01 11.76 -14.05
C GLY A 677 -15.74 12.92 -15.01
N ALA A 678 -16.44 14.04 -14.83
CA ALA A 678 -16.14 15.28 -15.55
C ALA A 678 -14.71 15.74 -15.23
N ALA A 679 -14.04 16.34 -16.22
CA ALA A 679 -12.73 16.92 -15.99
C ALA A 679 -12.82 18.11 -15.02
N GLU A 680 -12.07 18.07 -13.95
CA GLU A 680 -11.97 19.14 -12.95
C GLU A 680 -10.77 20.04 -13.29
N LYS A 681 -11.03 21.18 -13.93
CA LYS A 681 -9.97 22.15 -14.23
C LYS A 681 -9.52 22.85 -12.95
N VAL A 682 -8.23 22.85 -12.68
CA VAL A 682 -7.66 23.63 -11.59
C VAL A 682 -7.74 25.13 -11.96
N SER A 683 -8.67 25.81 -11.33
CA SER A 683 -8.86 27.26 -11.50
C SER A 683 -9.03 27.88 -10.12
N ALA A 684 -8.15 28.82 -9.76
CA ALA A 684 -8.23 29.52 -8.48
C ALA A 684 -9.60 30.19 -8.30
N THR A 685 -10.16 30.76 -9.37
CA THR A 685 -11.49 31.37 -9.38
C THR A 685 -12.59 30.34 -9.07
N ASN A 686 -12.56 29.17 -9.71
CA ASN A 686 -13.57 28.13 -9.50
C ASN A 686 -13.45 27.50 -8.10
N LEU A 687 -12.23 27.23 -7.65
CA LEU A 687 -11.98 26.69 -6.31
C LEU A 687 -12.38 27.69 -5.23
N LEU A 688 -12.14 28.99 -5.44
CA LEU A 688 -12.59 30.04 -4.52
C LEU A 688 -14.11 30.19 -4.48
N ALA A 689 -14.79 30.10 -5.63
CA ALA A 689 -16.25 30.11 -5.69
C ALA A 689 -16.84 28.93 -4.93
N ARG A 690 -16.25 27.75 -5.07
CA ARG A 690 -16.65 26.55 -4.33
C ARG A 690 -16.38 26.69 -2.83
N LEU A 691 -15.22 27.24 -2.42
CA LEU A 691 -14.93 27.52 -1.02
C LEU A 691 -15.96 28.45 -0.39
N LYS A 692 -16.40 29.52 -1.12
CA LYS A 692 -17.49 30.41 -0.70
C LYS A 692 -18.78 29.66 -0.47
N THR A 693 -19.17 28.80 -1.40
CA THR A 693 -20.40 27.98 -1.32
C THR A 693 -20.34 27.07 -0.10
N LEU A 694 -19.22 26.38 0.10
CA LEU A 694 -19.03 25.46 1.24
C LEU A 694 -19.12 26.19 2.58
N LEU A 695 -18.48 27.35 2.73
CA LEU A 695 -18.57 28.16 3.97
C LEU A 695 -19.99 28.64 4.30
N ALA A 696 -20.90 28.65 3.33
CA ALA A 696 -22.31 28.94 3.51
C ALA A 696 -23.17 27.68 3.75
N ALA A 697 -22.62 26.49 3.49
CA ALA A 697 -23.35 25.23 3.64
C ALA A 697 -23.62 24.88 5.12
N PRO A 698 -24.75 24.17 5.42
CA PRO A 698 -25.11 23.79 6.80
C PRO A 698 -23.99 23.04 7.55
N ALA A 699 -23.24 22.18 6.87
CA ALA A 699 -22.14 21.41 7.43
C ALA A 699 -21.02 22.26 8.03
N TYR A 700 -20.83 23.49 7.53
CA TYR A 700 -19.77 24.40 7.93
C TYR A 700 -20.24 25.68 8.61
N THR A 701 -21.54 25.97 8.59
CA THR A 701 -22.10 27.11 9.36
C THR A 701 -22.31 26.78 10.83
N ASN A 702 -22.43 25.50 11.17
CA ASN A 702 -22.55 25.00 12.54
C ASN A 702 -21.86 23.62 12.64
N PHE A 703 -20.53 23.64 12.75
CA PHE A 703 -19.74 22.42 12.72
C PHE A 703 -19.36 21.89 14.11
N VAL A 704 -19.09 20.61 14.20
CA VAL A 704 -18.56 19.97 15.42
C VAL A 704 -17.05 20.03 15.36
N GLY A 705 -16.40 20.60 16.40
CA GLY A 705 -14.94 20.64 16.53
C GLY A 705 -14.34 19.28 16.91
N LEU A 706 -13.00 19.23 17.01
CA LEU A 706 -12.27 18.03 17.43
C LEU A 706 -12.52 17.72 18.92
N ASP A 707 -12.99 18.70 19.70
CA ASP A 707 -13.39 18.58 21.11
C ASP A 707 -14.88 18.20 21.29
N GLU A 708 -15.54 17.79 20.24
CA GLU A 708 -16.96 17.38 20.16
C GLU A 708 -17.98 18.50 20.43
N LYS A 709 -17.52 19.75 20.59
CA LYS A 709 -18.41 20.89 20.76
C LYS A 709 -18.78 21.55 19.43
N ARG A 710 -19.88 22.32 19.43
CA ARG A 710 -20.36 23.03 18.25
C ARG A 710 -19.75 24.44 18.15
N TYR A 711 -19.37 24.81 16.94
CA TYR A 711 -18.75 26.07 16.59
C TYR A 711 -19.31 26.64 15.28
N SER A 712 -19.06 27.92 15.06
CA SER A 712 -19.28 28.59 13.78
C SER A 712 -18.13 29.56 13.50
N PHE A 713 -17.89 29.86 12.24
CA PHE A 713 -16.95 30.93 11.86
C PHE A 713 -17.64 32.30 11.88
N THR A 714 -16.98 33.31 12.43
CA THR A 714 -17.43 34.72 12.33
C THR A 714 -17.29 35.23 10.89
N PRO A 715 -17.93 36.33 10.50
CA PRO A 715 -17.74 36.93 9.18
C PRO A 715 -16.26 37.24 8.87
N GLU A 716 -15.52 37.77 9.85
CA GLU A 716 -14.09 38.11 9.73
C GLU A 716 -13.23 36.86 9.54
N GLU A 717 -13.56 35.77 10.26
CA GLU A 717 -12.87 34.50 10.09
C GLU A 717 -13.15 33.90 8.70
N LYS A 718 -14.36 34.00 8.19
CA LYS A 718 -14.72 33.56 6.84
C LYS A 718 -13.95 34.34 5.78
N GLU A 719 -13.83 35.67 5.94
CA GLU A 719 -13.03 36.51 5.04
C GLU A 719 -11.55 36.09 5.05
N LEU A 720 -11.00 35.86 6.23
CA LEU A 720 -9.63 35.34 6.37
C LEU A 720 -9.45 34.01 5.66
N ILE A 721 -10.37 33.03 5.84
CA ILE A 721 -10.33 31.72 5.19
C ILE A 721 -10.35 31.89 3.66
N LEU A 722 -11.22 32.75 3.14
CA LEU A 722 -11.31 33.02 1.70
C LEU A 722 -10.02 33.61 1.14
N LYS A 723 -9.43 34.59 1.84
CA LYS A 723 -8.17 35.21 1.44
C LYS A 723 -7.01 34.20 1.42
N ARG A 724 -6.90 33.36 2.45
CA ARG A 724 -5.87 32.34 2.54
C ARG A 724 -6.09 31.26 1.50
N GLY A 725 -7.34 30.81 1.26
CA GLY A 725 -7.69 29.88 0.22
C GLY A 725 -7.37 30.40 -1.18
N GLN A 726 -7.69 31.68 -1.46
CA GLN A 726 -7.36 32.30 -2.75
C GLN A 726 -5.86 32.25 -3.02
N SER A 727 -5.01 32.67 -2.07
CA SER A 727 -3.56 32.61 -2.24
C SER A 727 -3.06 31.18 -2.53
N LEU A 728 -3.58 30.19 -1.79
CA LEU A 728 -3.23 28.79 -2.00
C LEU A 728 -3.60 28.30 -3.40
N PHE A 729 -4.81 28.65 -3.89
CA PHE A 729 -5.27 28.19 -5.20
C PHE A 729 -4.50 28.85 -6.35
N GLU A 730 -4.11 30.12 -6.20
CA GLU A 730 -3.24 30.82 -7.15
C GLU A 730 -1.84 30.20 -7.21
N ASP A 731 -1.28 29.79 -6.06
CA ASP A 731 0.01 29.10 -5.99
C ASP A 731 -0.06 27.70 -6.59
N LEU A 732 -1.17 26.98 -6.35
CA LEU A 732 -1.41 25.66 -6.98
C LEU A 732 -1.50 25.74 -8.50
N GLU A 733 -2.20 26.76 -9.05
CA GLU A 733 -2.26 26.97 -10.49
C GLU A 733 -0.85 27.07 -11.11
N LYS A 734 0.02 27.85 -10.49
CA LYS A 734 1.40 28.04 -10.95
C LYS A 734 2.22 26.79 -10.86
N GLU A 735 2.14 26.11 -9.69
CA GLU A 735 2.91 24.89 -9.45
C GLU A 735 2.50 23.76 -10.39
N LEU A 736 1.19 23.59 -10.66
CA LEU A 736 0.73 22.56 -11.58
C LEU A 736 1.22 22.77 -13.02
N VAL A 737 1.22 24.02 -13.47
CA VAL A 737 1.79 24.34 -14.80
C VAL A 737 3.28 24.08 -14.85
N LYS A 738 4.02 24.45 -13.79
CA LYS A 738 5.45 24.16 -13.65
C LYS A 738 5.73 22.66 -13.71
N GLN A 739 5.02 21.88 -12.91
CA GLN A 739 5.19 20.41 -12.89
C GLN A 739 4.83 19.77 -14.24
N ALA A 740 3.79 20.27 -14.92
CA ALA A 740 3.45 19.79 -16.24
C ALA A 740 4.61 20.01 -17.23
N CYS A 741 5.20 21.20 -17.26
CA CYS A 741 6.36 21.49 -18.12
C CYS A 741 7.56 20.60 -17.78
N VAL A 742 7.88 20.40 -16.49
CA VAL A 742 9.00 19.56 -16.04
C VAL A 742 8.80 18.10 -16.44
N ARG A 743 7.58 17.58 -16.32
CA ARG A 743 7.30 16.15 -16.60
C ARG A 743 7.16 15.86 -18.08
N LEU A 744 6.57 16.76 -18.84
CA LEU A 744 6.48 16.60 -20.28
C LEU A 744 7.85 16.64 -20.96
N GLU A 745 8.84 17.30 -20.35
CA GLU A 745 10.25 17.21 -20.77
C GLU A 745 10.75 15.76 -20.75
N THR A 746 10.45 15.02 -19.65
CA THR A 746 10.98 13.66 -19.46
C THR A 746 10.21 12.60 -20.23
N VAL A 747 8.89 12.74 -20.38
CA VAL A 747 8.03 11.77 -21.06
C VAL A 747 8.54 11.46 -22.46
N LYS A 748 8.87 12.49 -23.20
CA LYS A 748 9.27 12.34 -24.60
C LYS A 748 10.64 11.70 -24.79
N ARG A 749 11.58 12.02 -23.91
CA ARG A 749 12.92 11.39 -23.90
C ARG A 749 12.83 9.89 -23.66
N ASP A 750 11.96 9.49 -22.71
CA ASP A 750 11.87 8.09 -22.27
C ASP A 750 11.08 7.22 -23.26
N LEU A 751 10.15 7.80 -24.03
CA LEU A 751 9.49 7.13 -25.16
C LEU A 751 10.41 6.94 -26.38
N GLY A 752 11.53 7.64 -26.43
CA GLY A 752 12.47 7.60 -27.54
C GLY A 752 13.34 6.35 -27.64
N GLY A 753 13.19 5.37 -26.74
CA GLY A 753 13.91 4.10 -26.74
C GLY A 753 13.38 3.08 -27.76
N GLU A 754 13.26 1.83 -27.36
CA GLU A 754 12.86 0.69 -28.21
C GLU A 754 11.44 0.80 -28.80
N VAL A 755 10.60 1.68 -28.23
CA VAL A 755 9.21 1.90 -28.68
C VAL A 755 9.11 2.96 -29.77
N ALA A 756 10.11 3.80 -29.94
CA ALA A 756 10.05 5.00 -30.82
C ALA A 756 9.76 4.68 -32.29
N ASP A 757 10.26 3.58 -32.80
CA ASP A 757 10.09 3.21 -34.20
C ASP A 757 8.68 2.70 -34.53
N SER A 758 8.01 2.08 -33.57
CA SER A 758 6.65 1.54 -33.75
C SER A 758 5.55 2.56 -33.43
N VAL A 759 5.89 3.60 -32.65
CA VAL A 759 4.95 4.59 -32.12
C VAL A 759 4.99 5.92 -32.88
N ALA A 760 5.99 6.11 -33.74
CA ALA A 760 6.28 7.39 -34.42
C ALA A 760 5.15 7.91 -35.32
N GLU A 761 4.20 7.09 -35.71
CA GLU A 761 3.06 7.43 -36.55
C GLU A 761 1.70 7.41 -35.85
N ASP A 762 1.70 7.28 -34.50
CA ASP A 762 0.49 7.15 -33.72
C ASP A 762 -0.16 8.51 -33.41
N ASP A 763 -1.48 8.60 -33.55
CA ASP A 763 -2.28 9.81 -33.33
C ASP A 763 -2.11 10.36 -31.89
N ILE A 764 -1.95 9.50 -30.90
CA ILE A 764 -1.76 9.90 -29.48
C ILE A 764 -0.44 10.64 -29.32
N THR A 765 0.64 10.10 -29.89
CA THR A 765 1.95 10.73 -29.83
C THR A 765 1.96 12.08 -30.53
N ALA A 766 1.42 12.17 -31.74
CA ALA A 766 1.33 13.41 -32.50
C ALA A 766 0.51 14.46 -31.73
N LYS A 767 -0.60 14.07 -31.14
CA LYS A 767 -1.46 14.96 -30.35
C LYS A 767 -0.79 15.41 -29.06
N LEU A 768 -0.08 14.51 -28.35
CA LEU A 768 0.69 14.83 -27.16
C LEU A 768 1.80 15.85 -27.49
N GLU A 769 2.52 15.64 -28.59
CA GLU A 769 3.53 16.58 -29.08
C GLU A 769 2.96 17.96 -29.36
N GLN A 770 1.85 18.02 -30.09
CA GLN A 770 1.21 19.30 -30.41
C GLN A 770 0.84 20.04 -29.13
N ARG A 771 0.29 19.33 -28.12
CA ARG A 771 -0.09 19.95 -26.83
C ARG A 771 1.10 20.40 -25.99
N ILE A 772 2.22 19.68 -26.06
CA ILE A 772 3.47 20.13 -25.42
C ILE A 772 3.95 21.44 -26.04
N ILE A 773 3.91 21.55 -27.37
CA ILE A 773 4.25 22.77 -28.07
C ILE A 773 3.31 23.92 -27.68
N ASP A 774 2.01 23.68 -27.69
CA ASP A 774 1.00 24.68 -27.33
C ASP A 774 1.18 25.19 -25.89
N LEU A 775 1.40 24.26 -24.95
CA LEU A 775 1.64 24.58 -23.53
C LEU A 775 2.93 25.39 -23.36
N ALA A 776 4.02 24.94 -23.95
CA ALA A 776 5.31 25.63 -23.84
C ALA A 776 5.24 27.03 -24.46
N LYS A 777 4.61 27.18 -25.63
CA LYS A 777 4.40 28.46 -26.26
C LYS A 777 3.59 29.41 -25.38
N LEU A 778 2.50 28.91 -24.79
CA LEU A 778 1.67 29.70 -23.88
C LEU A 778 2.46 30.14 -22.64
N VAL A 779 3.19 29.22 -22.01
CA VAL A 779 3.98 29.52 -20.80
C VAL A 779 5.08 30.53 -21.09
N LEU A 780 5.77 30.38 -22.22
CA LEU A 780 6.89 31.27 -22.56
C LEU A 780 6.47 32.68 -22.97
N THR A 781 5.26 32.82 -23.53
CA THR A 781 4.78 34.11 -24.05
C THR A 781 3.73 34.80 -23.21
N ALA A 782 3.18 34.11 -22.18
CA ALA A 782 2.17 34.71 -21.31
C ALA A 782 2.74 35.88 -20.49
N LYS A 783 2.18 37.05 -20.67
CA LYS A 783 2.52 38.26 -19.95
C LYS A 783 1.54 38.50 -18.80
N ASP A 784 2.03 39.08 -17.71
CA ASP A 784 1.18 39.50 -16.59
C ASP A 784 0.74 40.95 -16.84
N ASP A 785 -0.52 41.18 -17.20
CA ASP A 785 -1.05 42.52 -17.54
C ASP A 785 -1.02 43.50 -16.39
N GLY A 786 -0.93 43.02 -15.14
CA GLY A 786 -0.88 43.82 -13.90
C GLY A 786 0.52 44.06 -13.35
N LYS A 787 1.51 43.30 -13.78
CA LYS A 787 2.85 43.29 -13.18
C LYS A 787 3.88 43.88 -14.13
N ARG A 788 4.46 45.02 -13.72
CA ARG A 788 5.52 45.69 -14.48
C ARG A 788 6.78 45.78 -13.65
N LEU A 789 7.88 45.33 -14.23
CA LEU A 789 9.20 45.50 -13.65
C LEU A 789 9.72 46.89 -14.00
N LYS A 790 10.03 47.72 -12.99
CA LYS A 790 10.62 49.03 -13.16
C LYS A 790 12.13 48.99 -12.98
N GLY A 791 12.84 49.50 -13.93
CA GLY A 791 14.29 49.58 -13.89
C GLY A 791 14.80 50.81 -14.62
N LYS A 792 16.10 50.93 -14.73
CA LYS A 792 16.76 52.04 -15.47
C LYS A 792 17.59 51.49 -16.60
N VAL A 793 17.47 52.11 -17.75
CA VAL A 793 18.34 51.95 -18.89
C VAL A 793 19.00 53.27 -19.14
N ASP A 794 20.31 53.41 -19.01
CA ASP A 794 21.09 54.63 -19.21
C ASP A 794 20.43 55.87 -18.60
N LYS A 795 20.15 55.85 -17.32
CA LYS A 795 19.49 56.93 -16.53
C LYS A 795 17.98 57.13 -16.80
N SER A 796 17.42 56.57 -17.84
CA SER A 796 15.99 56.60 -18.14
C SER A 796 15.24 55.47 -17.41
N ILE A 797 14.06 55.80 -16.83
CA ILE A 797 13.19 54.79 -16.22
C ILE A 797 12.47 54.06 -17.33
N VAL A 798 12.59 52.74 -17.30
CA VAL A 798 11.91 51.85 -18.23
C VAL A 798 11.03 50.87 -17.44
N GLU A 799 9.81 50.65 -17.93
CA GLU A 799 8.89 49.66 -17.41
C GLU A 799 8.80 48.49 -18.41
N VAL A 800 9.08 47.30 -17.93
CA VAL A 800 8.99 46.06 -18.73
C VAL A 800 7.82 45.24 -18.20
N LEU A 801 6.99 44.73 -19.10
CA LEU A 801 5.94 43.78 -18.74
C LEU A 801 6.60 42.50 -18.23
N ASP A 802 6.24 42.11 -17.02
CA ASP A 802 6.71 40.83 -16.46
C ASP A 802 5.91 39.69 -17.06
N PHE A 803 6.47 38.49 -17.02
CA PHE A 803 5.78 37.28 -17.48
C PHE A 803 4.88 36.72 -16.39
N LYS A 804 3.79 36.10 -16.81
CA LYS A 804 2.82 35.47 -15.90
C LYS A 804 3.44 34.33 -15.07
N TYR A 805 4.31 33.57 -15.70
CA TYR A 805 4.99 32.42 -15.09
C TYR A 805 6.42 32.78 -14.71
N ASP A 806 6.90 32.20 -13.61
CA ASP A 806 8.26 32.42 -13.13
C ASP A 806 9.31 31.85 -14.08
N ASP A 807 10.56 32.26 -13.90
CA ASP A 807 11.66 31.87 -14.76
C ASP A 807 11.96 30.36 -14.74
N GLU A 808 11.71 29.66 -13.62
CA GLU A 808 11.87 28.22 -13.53
C GLU A 808 10.85 27.47 -14.39
N THR A 809 9.58 27.89 -14.31
CA THR A 809 8.51 27.32 -15.13
C THR A 809 8.77 27.57 -16.63
N ARG A 810 9.20 28.76 -16.99
CA ARG A 810 9.56 29.14 -18.37
C ARG A 810 10.79 28.38 -18.86
N LEU A 811 11.78 28.18 -18.00
CA LEU A 811 12.96 27.37 -18.28
C LEU A 811 12.57 25.90 -18.55
N ALA A 812 11.69 25.32 -17.72
CA ALA A 812 11.16 23.97 -17.92
C ALA A 812 10.41 23.86 -19.27
N ALA A 813 9.59 24.85 -19.61
CA ALA A 813 8.90 24.91 -20.88
C ALA A 813 9.86 24.97 -22.09
N ALA A 814 10.93 25.77 -21.99
CA ALA A 814 11.95 25.86 -23.00
C ALA A 814 12.71 24.54 -23.18
N LYS A 815 13.04 23.86 -22.08
CA LYS A 815 13.64 22.53 -22.11
C LYS A 815 12.69 21.49 -22.71
N ALA A 816 11.42 21.50 -22.35
CA ALA A 816 10.42 20.60 -22.95
C ALA A 816 10.34 20.76 -24.47
N LEU A 817 10.56 21.95 -25.00
CA LEU A 817 10.71 22.19 -26.43
C LEU A 817 12.04 21.69 -27.00
N ASN A 818 13.13 21.80 -26.25
CA ASN A 818 14.49 21.55 -26.75
C ASN A 818 14.89 20.08 -26.72
N ASP A 819 14.59 19.34 -25.64
CA ASP A 819 15.13 18.01 -25.37
C ASP A 819 14.54 16.89 -26.25
N ASN A 820 13.84 17.24 -27.30
CA ASN A 820 13.09 16.33 -28.15
C ASN A 820 13.62 16.19 -29.55
N THR A 821 14.91 16.38 -29.75
CA THR A 821 15.50 16.44 -31.08
C THR A 821 15.83 15.10 -31.73
N GLY A 822 15.69 13.97 -31.03
CA GLY A 822 16.18 12.69 -31.56
C GLY A 822 15.15 11.64 -31.93
N SER A 823 14.00 11.61 -31.28
CA SER A 823 13.17 10.41 -31.24
C SER A 823 11.84 10.48 -31.97
N PHE A 824 11.32 11.66 -32.23
CA PHE A 824 10.03 11.82 -32.90
C PHE A 824 10.19 12.64 -34.16
N LYS A 825 9.78 12.07 -35.30
CA LYS A 825 9.82 12.67 -36.63
C LYS A 825 8.81 13.81 -36.79
N GLY A 826 8.50 14.61 -35.92
CA GLY A 826 7.42 15.58 -36.12
C GLY A 826 7.59 16.90 -35.39
N TRP A 827 8.63 17.09 -34.62
CA TRP A 827 8.82 18.40 -34.03
C TRP A 827 9.16 19.43 -35.07
N ALA A 828 8.18 20.23 -35.42
CA ALA A 828 8.35 21.29 -36.38
C ALA A 828 9.47 22.23 -35.92
N THR A 829 10.63 22.08 -36.52
CA THR A 829 11.76 23.02 -36.38
C THR A 829 11.30 24.47 -36.62
N ASP A 830 10.27 24.63 -37.42
CA ASP A 830 9.64 25.91 -37.71
C ASP A 830 8.90 26.50 -36.48
N ALA A 831 8.14 25.70 -35.73
CA ALA A 831 7.44 26.19 -34.51
C ALA A 831 8.42 26.69 -33.42
N LYS A 832 9.57 26.03 -33.25
CA LYS A 832 10.63 26.45 -32.36
C LYS A 832 11.30 27.74 -32.84
N GLY A 833 11.56 27.86 -34.10
CA GLY A 833 12.15 29.04 -34.74
C GLY A 833 11.23 30.28 -34.62
N ASP A 834 9.93 30.09 -34.84
CA ASP A 834 8.93 31.18 -34.73
C ASP A 834 8.77 31.58 -33.26
N LEU A 835 8.77 30.66 -32.31
CA LEU A 835 8.71 30.99 -30.88
C LEU A 835 9.96 31.73 -30.39
N ASN A 836 11.14 31.34 -30.84
CA ASN A 836 12.39 32.02 -30.55
C ASN A 836 12.38 33.45 -31.10
N LYS A 837 11.92 33.63 -32.36
CA LYS A 837 11.75 34.95 -32.94
C LYS A 837 10.76 35.80 -32.18
N GLN A 838 9.58 35.28 -31.84
CA GLN A 838 8.56 36.01 -31.10
C GLN A 838 9.07 36.44 -29.71
N LEU A 839 9.71 35.55 -28.96
CA LEU A 839 10.30 35.90 -27.65
C LEU A 839 11.38 36.95 -27.75
N LYS A 840 12.19 36.89 -28.81
CA LYS A 840 13.22 37.89 -29.09
C LYS A 840 12.62 39.26 -29.42
N ASP A 841 11.64 39.29 -30.31
CA ASP A 841 10.91 40.51 -30.65
C ASP A 841 10.20 41.13 -29.45
N ASP A 842 9.60 40.32 -28.57
CA ASP A 842 8.98 40.73 -27.31
C ASP A 842 10.00 41.35 -26.32
N MET A 843 11.20 40.76 -26.22
CA MET A 843 12.26 41.27 -25.35
C MET A 843 12.86 42.59 -25.90
N GLU A 844 13.09 42.65 -27.17
CA GLU A 844 13.55 43.88 -27.88
C GLU A 844 12.52 45.02 -27.72
N GLY A 845 11.24 44.70 -27.91
CA GLY A 845 10.14 45.65 -27.74
C GLY A 845 9.99 46.12 -26.28
N ALA A 846 10.09 45.20 -25.33
CA ALA A 846 9.99 45.52 -23.90
C ALA A 846 11.13 46.42 -23.43
N LEU A 847 12.34 46.25 -23.98
CA LEU A 847 13.49 47.08 -23.64
C LEU A 847 13.63 48.31 -24.53
N ASN A 848 12.72 48.48 -25.49
CA ASN A 848 12.78 49.55 -26.52
C ASN A 848 14.16 49.62 -27.23
N ILE A 849 14.65 48.47 -27.64
CA ILE A 849 15.97 48.31 -28.25
C ILE A 849 15.78 47.81 -29.71
N GLY A 850 16.42 48.51 -30.62
CA GLY A 850 16.33 48.13 -32.06
C GLY A 850 17.12 46.89 -32.45
N ASN A 851 18.09 46.46 -31.67
CA ASN A 851 18.85 45.25 -31.87
C ASN A 851 19.33 44.64 -30.53
N PHE A 852 18.77 43.52 -30.20
CA PHE A 852 19.05 42.80 -28.94
C PHE A 852 20.52 42.35 -28.79
N LYS A 853 21.22 42.09 -29.93
CA LYS A 853 22.61 41.67 -29.91
C LYS A 853 23.60 42.81 -29.59
N ASP A 854 23.22 44.05 -29.82
CA ASP A 854 24.12 45.22 -29.67
C ASP A 854 23.98 45.88 -28.31
N PHE A 855 23.16 45.32 -27.44
CA PHE A 855 22.87 45.93 -26.13
C PHE A 855 23.93 45.61 -25.10
N LYS A 856 24.42 46.63 -24.41
CA LYS A 856 25.45 46.47 -23.38
C LYS A 856 24.81 46.28 -22.00
N ASP A 857 25.07 45.19 -21.34
CA ASP A 857 24.65 44.86 -19.99
C ASP A 857 24.91 46.02 -18.96
N SER A 858 25.98 46.77 -19.15
CA SER A 858 26.37 47.85 -18.27
C SER A 858 25.38 49.03 -18.21
N MET A 859 24.49 49.15 -19.19
CA MET A 859 23.48 50.17 -19.27
C MET A 859 22.24 49.88 -18.44
N LEU A 860 22.07 48.64 -17.99
CA LEU A 860 20.91 48.17 -17.23
C LEU A 860 21.10 48.37 -15.73
N SER A 861 20.04 48.79 -15.03
CA SER A 861 19.97 48.62 -13.58
C SER A 861 20.07 47.14 -13.19
N ARG A 862 20.46 46.87 -11.95
CA ARG A 862 20.63 45.48 -11.45
C ARG A 862 19.39 44.61 -11.71
N THR A 863 18.20 45.15 -11.43
CA THR A 863 16.94 44.42 -11.61
C THR A 863 16.66 44.09 -13.06
N LEU A 864 16.87 45.03 -14.00
CA LEU A 864 16.70 44.76 -15.44
C LEU A 864 17.79 43.85 -15.98
N ARG A 865 19.02 43.94 -15.43
CA ARG A 865 20.11 43.04 -15.81
C ARG A 865 19.82 41.60 -15.42
N GLU A 866 19.38 41.34 -14.19
CA GLU A 866 19.01 40.02 -13.73
C GLU A 866 17.86 39.45 -14.58
N TRP A 867 16.82 40.23 -14.85
CA TRP A 867 15.73 39.85 -15.73
C TRP A 867 16.23 39.54 -17.15
N TYR A 868 17.03 40.41 -17.71
CA TYR A 868 17.59 40.24 -19.06
C TYR A 868 18.47 38.98 -19.19
N MET A 869 19.35 38.74 -18.22
CA MET A 869 20.20 37.55 -18.23
C MET A 869 19.38 36.24 -18.20
N LYS A 870 18.32 36.20 -17.40
CA LYS A 870 17.40 35.07 -17.36
C LYS A 870 16.66 34.85 -18.67
N GLN A 871 16.17 35.94 -19.29
CA GLN A 871 15.56 35.82 -20.62
C GLN A 871 16.56 35.32 -21.68
N GLN A 872 17.82 35.75 -21.62
CA GLN A 872 18.87 35.22 -22.50
C GLN A 872 19.15 33.74 -22.26
N GLU A 873 19.14 33.28 -21.03
CA GLU A 873 19.32 31.88 -20.70
C GLU A 873 18.21 31.02 -21.29
N ILE A 874 16.97 31.46 -21.18
CA ILE A 874 15.80 30.79 -21.79
C ILE A 874 15.94 30.76 -23.32
N LEU A 875 16.34 31.88 -23.94
CA LEU A 875 16.53 31.94 -25.40
C LEU A 875 17.64 31.04 -25.92
N LYS A 876 18.69 30.82 -25.16
CA LYS A 876 19.78 29.88 -25.52
C LYS A 876 19.33 28.43 -25.56
N LEU A 877 18.32 28.07 -24.82
CA LEU A 877 17.75 26.71 -24.84
C LEU A 877 16.86 26.47 -26.07
N LEU A 878 16.37 27.53 -26.70
CA LEU A 878 15.56 27.39 -27.89
C LEU A 878 16.46 27.26 -29.11
N PRO A 879 16.36 26.19 -29.90
CA PRO A 879 17.24 25.97 -31.05
C PRO A 879 17.08 27.05 -32.10
N PRO A 880 18.14 27.37 -32.86
CA PRO A 880 18.09 28.31 -34.00
C PRO A 880 17.18 27.73 -35.09
N LYS A 881 16.67 28.63 -35.93
CA LYS A 881 15.86 28.28 -37.10
C LYS A 881 16.62 27.30 -38.01
N ALA A 882 15.96 26.27 -38.54
CA ALA A 882 16.58 25.32 -39.46
C ALA A 882 17.23 26.05 -40.64
N GLY A 883 18.53 25.82 -40.88
CA GLY A 883 19.31 26.45 -41.93
C GLY A 883 20.36 27.47 -41.49
N GLN A 884 20.49 27.80 -40.20
CA GLN A 884 21.62 28.55 -39.68
C GLN A 884 22.62 27.59 -39.01
N PRO A 885 23.91 27.63 -39.36
CA PRO A 885 24.90 26.79 -38.66
C PRO A 885 24.99 27.19 -37.20
N PRO A 886 25.26 26.24 -36.28
CA PRO A 886 25.50 26.56 -34.87
C PRO A 886 26.71 27.51 -34.79
N LYS A 887 26.55 28.65 -34.11
CA LYS A 887 27.59 29.60 -33.82
C LYS A 887 28.45 29.13 -32.68
#